data_b8f859d71dc33798159ef49da3504cf9
#
_entry.id   b8f859d71dc33798159ef49da3504cf9
#
_cell.length_a   1.000
_cell.length_b   1.000
_cell.length_c   1.000
_cell.angle_alpha   90.00
_cell.angle_beta   90.00
_cell.angle_gamma   90.00
#
_symmetry.space_group_name_H-M   'P 1'
#
loop_
_entity.id
_entity.type
_entity.pdbx_description
1 polymer ?
#
loop_
_entity_poly.entity_id
_entity_poly.type
_entity_poly.pdbx_seq_one_letter_code
_entity_poly.pdbx_strand_id
1 'polypeptide(L)'
;MFLNFLNSFFRKTFFSLIAAVISISAIISVISCSKISTPESSPNYIQNRPPLNPKPYLELPLGSIKPDGWLLEQLKTMKNGLTGHLDEYYAPVAGTRNGWLGGDGDGWERGPYWLDGLVPLAYILDDPDLKAKVRPWIEWSLKNQADDGYFGPVLFHKEPAPEPGLQKTPRRDWWPKMVMLKVLQQYYSATGDKRVIQLMTDYFHYQLEHLPETPLDNWSFWANRRGGDNLMVVYWLYNITGEKFLLELANLIHKQTFPWTEIFLNENCYEGPDLTHLYPYNVSDKYPFNAEMIRRLCVKQLQSFHCVNLAQGIKEPIIYYQQDPDPVYIQAVKKAFSDIKEFHGQPQGMYGGDEPLHGKNPTQGIELCSVVELMFSLENILAITGDIQFAEHLEKIAYNALPAQIKSDFMSRQYFQSANQVMLTRYRHNFYEEDNHGGSDLCFGLLTGYPCCVCNMHQGWPKFVQNLFYSTRDNGIAAFMYAPCHVNMLVADSIPVTVTEKTKYPFDETIIFTINCPDGIEFPLHLRIPEWCSKAEVRLNNEKFLTPAGKTICVINREWYDGDQIKLILPMEITFSRWVENSVAVERGPLIYSLRIFEEWSTKNDGDRFGPYEEVRPLDPWNYGLMESAIADPLTGFKVIKIESDILHPWSVKNTPIEIRTNGKIIPDWQLYHEMPGPLPNSLPLGHLQDSLPEEIILIPYGCTKLRITEFPVVK
;
A
#
# COMPACT_ATOMS: atom_id res chain seq x y z
N MET A 1 79.69 18.76 10.46
CA MET A 1 78.68 19.86 10.55
C MET A 1 77.46 19.58 9.73
N PHE A 2 77.50 18.80 8.67
CA PHE A 2 76.33 18.50 7.79
C PHE A 2 75.38 17.42 8.35
N LEU A 3 75.90 16.45 9.14
CA LEU A 3 75.03 15.40 9.73
C LEU A 3 74.13 15.87 10.88
N ASN A 4 74.46 16.94 11.59
CA ASN A 4 73.71 17.48 12.66
C ASN A 4 72.48 18.41 12.18
N PHE A 5 72.58 18.90 10.95
CA PHE A 5 71.52 19.71 10.37
C PHE A 5 70.39 18.87 9.82
N LEU A 6 70.74 17.72 9.21
CA LEU A 6 69.74 16.77 8.72
C LEU A 6 68.91 16.12 9.84
N ASN A 7 69.56 15.77 10.99
CA ASN A 7 68.84 15.19 12.13
C ASN A 7 67.89 16.19 12.84
N SER A 8 68.18 17.47 12.81
CA SER A 8 67.30 18.52 13.37
C SER A 8 66.07 18.78 12.47
N PHE A 9 66.28 18.72 11.14
CA PHE A 9 65.20 18.94 10.15
C PHE A 9 64.24 17.74 10.13
N PHE A 10 64.73 16.50 10.14
CA PHE A 10 63.88 15.31 10.21
C PHE A 10 63.14 15.17 11.53
N ARG A 11 63.71 15.54 12.66
CA ARG A 11 62.96 15.54 13.93
C ARG A 11 61.83 16.57 13.99
N LYS A 12 62.04 17.78 13.47
CA LYS A 12 60.97 18.80 13.46
C LYS A 12 59.82 18.48 12.50
N THR A 13 60.13 17.90 11.33
CA THR A 13 59.12 17.49 10.35
C THR A 13 58.35 16.25 10.83
N PHE A 14 59.03 15.31 11.50
CA PHE A 14 58.38 14.10 12.03
C PHE A 14 57.45 14.42 13.20
N PHE A 15 57.81 15.33 14.10
CA PHE A 15 56.93 15.77 15.18
C PHE A 15 55.74 16.60 14.67
N SER A 16 55.90 17.39 13.63
CA SER A 16 54.79 18.14 13.00
C SER A 16 53.82 17.21 12.26
N LEU A 17 54.27 16.13 11.63
CA LEU A 17 53.43 15.14 11.00
C LEU A 17 52.67 14.28 12.06
N ILE A 18 53.33 13.90 13.16
CA ILE A 18 52.67 13.16 14.24
C ILE A 18 51.62 14.03 14.96
N ALA A 19 51.90 15.32 15.17
CA ALA A 19 50.92 16.25 15.75
C ALA A 19 49.71 16.48 14.80
N ALA A 20 49.92 16.53 13.49
CA ALA A 20 48.84 16.63 12.50
C ALA A 20 48.01 15.32 12.40
N VAL A 21 48.66 14.17 12.46
CA VAL A 21 47.97 12.86 12.45
C VAL A 21 47.20 12.61 13.75
N ILE A 22 47.71 13.03 14.90
CA ILE A 22 47.00 12.94 16.18
C ILE A 22 45.83 13.94 16.22
N SER A 23 45.97 15.12 15.63
CA SER A 23 44.85 16.10 15.55
C SER A 23 43.76 15.64 14.56
N ILE A 24 44.12 14.99 13.45
CA ILE A 24 43.16 14.42 12.49
C ILE A 24 42.53 13.16 13.09
N SER A 25 43.24 12.32 13.83
CA SER A 25 42.68 11.18 14.54
C SER A 25 41.77 11.60 15.70
N ALA A 26 42.05 12.72 16.37
CA ALA A 26 41.15 13.26 17.40
C ALA A 26 39.87 13.84 16.79
N ILE A 27 39.93 14.43 15.58
CA ILE A 27 38.75 14.93 14.88
C ILE A 27 37.92 13.77 14.29
N ILE A 28 38.55 12.67 13.86
CA ILE A 28 37.86 11.46 13.37
C ILE A 28 37.30 10.63 14.54
N SER A 29 37.92 10.66 15.73
CA SER A 29 37.40 9.97 16.94
C SER A 29 36.23 10.67 17.62
N VAL A 30 35.91 11.93 17.26
CA VAL A 30 34.71 12.63 17.75
C VAL A 30 33.46 12.32 16.90
N ILE A 31 33.63 11.65 15.74
CA ILE A 31 32.52 11.16 14.90
C ILE A 31 32.19 9.68 15.19
N SER A 32 32.92 9.00 16.08
CA SER A 32 32.69 7.60 16.43
C SER A 32 32.14 7.49 17.85
N CYS A 33 30.83 7.17 17.92
CA CYS A 33 30.13 6.64 19.09
C CYS A 33 30.36 7.33 20.44
N SER A 34 29.79 8.50 20.65
CA SER A 34 29.18 8.74 21.94
C SER A 34 27.91 7.87 22.02
N LYS A 35 27.96 6.79 22.81
CA LYS A 35 26.75 6.27 23.44
C LYS A 35 26.25 7.41 24.32
N ILE A 36 25.37 8.23 23.75
CA ILE A 36 24.54 9.13 24.53
C ILE A 36 23.58 8.18 25.27
N SER A 37 23.88 7.89 26.53
CA SER A 37 22.86 7.44 27.47
C SER A 37 21.99 8.67 27.74
N THR A 38 21.09 8.99 26.80
CA THR A 38 19.94 9.81 27.11
C THR A 38 19.17 9.07 28.20
N PRO A 39 18.69 9.74 29.26
CA PRO A 39 17.67 9.16 30.11
C PRO A 39 16.57 8.64 29.18
N GLU A 40 16.14 7.38 29.35
CA GLU A 40 14.99 6.87 28.62
C GLU A 40 13.78 7.75 28.97
N SER A 41 13.52 8.78 28.17
CA SER A 41 12.27 9.53 28.26
C SER A 41 11.15 8.53 27.94
N SER A 42 10.10 8.52 28.75
CA SER A 42 8.92 7.72 28.44
C SER A 42 8.42 8.13 27.05
N PRO A 43 8.15 7.17 26.16
CA PRO A 43 7.64 7.50 24.82
C PRO A 43 6.28 8.21 24.94
N ASN A 44 6.08 9.25 24.13
CA ASN A 44 4.83 10.01 24.10
C ASN A 44 3.65 9.18 23.56
N TYR A 45 3.94 8.07 22.88
CA TYR A 45 2.97 7.21 22.20
C TYR A 45 3.16 5.74 22.62
N ILE A 46 2.20 4.89 22.25
CA ILE A 46 2.20 3.48 22.61
C ILE A 46 3.41 2.78 21.98
N GLN A 47 4.37 2.41 22.83
CA GLN A 47 5.55 1.63 22.48
C GLN A 47 5.35 0.17 22.88
N ASN A 48 6.05 -0.73 22.21
CA ASN A 48 6.12 -2.13 22.61
C ASN A 48 6.62 -2.26 24.05
N ARG A 49 5.79 -2.92 24.88
CA ARG A 49 6.10 -3.26 26.27
C ARG A 49 6.96 -4.51 26.33
N PRO A 50 8.02 -4.59 27.16
CA PRO A 50 8.78 -5.83 27.32
C PRO A 50 7.88 -7.03 27.65
N PRO A 51 8.10 -8.24 27.08
CA PRO A 51 9.29 -8.63 26.32
C PRO A 51 9.28 -8.31 24.82
N LEU A 52 8.24 -7.64 24.29
CA LEU A 52 8.21 -7.32 22.86
C LEU A 52 9.38 -6.41 22.48
N ASN A 53 9.97 -6.69 21.30
CA ASN A 53 11.05 -5.89 20.74
C ASN A 53 10.55 -4.47 20.42
N PRO A 54 11.24 -3.39 20.84
CA PRO A 54 10.79 -2.02 20.60
C PRO A 54 10.70 -1.68 19.10
N LYS A 55 9.64 -0.98 18.72
CA LYS A 55 9.48 -0.46 17.37
C LYS A 55 10.30 0.83 17.18
N PRO A 56 10.93 1.05 16.02
CA PRO A 56 11.62 2.30 15.72
C PRO A 56 10.65 3.46 15.48
N TYR A 57 9.45 3.18 14.95
CA TYR A 57 8.43 4.16 14.62
C TYR A 57 7.09 3.81 15.23
N LEU A 58 6.45 4.82 15.82
CA LEU A 58 5.21 4.68 16.58
C LEU A 58 4.08 5.39 15.84
N GLU A 59 2.96 4.70 15.70
CA GLU A 59 1.75 5.24 15.10
C GLU A 59 1.19 6.38 15.96
N LEU A 60 0.72 7.44 15.31
CA LEU A 60 0.03 8.54 15.97
C LEU A 60 -1.44 8.18 16.24
N PRO A 61 -2.09 8.79 17.25
CA PRO A 61 -3.53 8.65 17.44
C PRO A 61 -4.31 9.02 16.18
N LEU A 62 -5.35 8.24 15.89
CA LEU A 62 -6.19 8.48 14.71
C LEU A 62 -6.80 9.90 14.73
N GLY A 63 -6.60 10.62 13.65
CA GLY A 63 -7.03 12.02 13.52
C GLY A 63 -5.96 13.06 13.89
N SER A 64 -4.75 12.64 14.32
CA SER A 64 -3.61 13.55 14.52
C SER A 64 -3.13 14.17 13.20
N ILE A 65 -3.23 13.44 12.10
CA ILE A 65 -2.88 13.89 10.75
C ILE A 65 -4.16 14.34 10.04
N LYS A 66 -4.16 15.56 9.55
CA LYS A 66 -5.26 16.15 8.80
C LYS A 66 -4.81 16.45 7.37
N PRO A 67 -5.44 15.86 6.36
CA PRO A 67 -5.10 16.11 4.96
C PRO A 67 -5.43 17.55 4.56
N ASP A 68 -4.75 18.04 3.51
CA ASP A 68 -4.99 19.33 2.88
C ASP A 68 -4.97 19.16 1.35
N GLY A 69 -5.24 20.23 0.59
CA GLY A 69 -5.18 20.24 -0.86
C GLY A 69 -5.90 19.07 -1.53
N TRP A 70 -5.25 18.44 -2.50
CA TRP A 70 -5.83 17.33 -3.27
C TRP A 70 -6.16 16.10 -2.40
N LEU A 71 -5.39 15.85 -1.34
CA LEU A 71 -5.64 14.70 -0.47
C LEU A 71 -6.89 14.90 0.38
N LEU A 72 -7.17 16.12 0.84
CA LEU A 72 -8.42 16.45 1.51
C LEU A 72 -9.63 16.28 0.57
N GLU A 73 -9.52 16.76 -0.67
CA GLU A 73 -10.60 16.62 -1.65
C GLU A 73 -10.84 15.15 -2.03
N GLN A 74 -9.78 14.33 -2.06
CA GLN A 74 -9.91 12.87 -2.24
C GLN A 74 -10.73 12.24 -1.10
N LEU A 75 -10.45 12.59 0.16
CA LEU A 75 -11.23 12.08 1.29
C LEU A 75 -12.68 12.62 1.31
N LYS A 76 -12.90 13.87 0.91
CA LYS A 76 -14.26 14.41 0.73
C LYS A 76 -15.02 13.68 -0.38
N THR A 77 -14.33 13.33 -1.47
CA THR A 77 -14.93 12.51 -2.54
C THR A 77 -15.34 11.14 -2.01
N MET A 78 -14.55 10.51 -1.17
CA MET A 78 -14.91 9.26 -0.50
C MET A 78 -16.12 9.41 0.42
N LYS A 79 -16.15 10.51 1.21
CA LYS A 79 -17.32 10.83 2.06
C LYS A 79 -18.61 10.97 1.22
N ASN A 80 -18.53 11.66 0.09
CA ASN A 80 -19.68 11.91 -0.79
C ASN A 80 -20.01 10.70 -1.70
N GLY A 81 -19.06 9.75 -1.84
CA GLY A 81 -19.20 8.51 -2.57
C GLY A 81 -19.59 7.32 -1.68
N LEU A 82 -19.26 6.12 -2.14
CA LEU A 82 -19.67 4.88 -1.45
C LEU A 82 -19.14 4.75 -0.03
N THR A 83 -18.01 5.37 0.34
CA THR A 83 -17.55 5.28 1.74
C THR A 83 -18.55 5.88 2.70
N GLY A 84 -19.10 7.05 2.38
CA GLY A 84 -20.12 7.70 3.20
C GLY A 84 -21.54 7.12 3.03
N HIS A 85 -21.81 6.38 1.94
CA HIS A 85 -23.16 6.01 1.54
C HIS A 85 -23.37 4.53 1.23
N LEU A 86 -22.43 3.63 1.53
CA LEU A 86 -22.57 2.21 1.22
C LEU A 86 -23.78 1.58 1.91
N ASP A 87 -24.15 2.06 3.09
CA ASP A 87 -25.34 1.66 3.83
C ASP A 87 -26.66 1.92 3.07
N GLU A 88 -26.67 2.90 2.17
CA GLU A 88 -27.82 3.24 1.32
C GLU A 88 -27.85 2.39 0.04
N TYR A 89 -26.69 2.13 -0.55
CA TYR A 89 -26.57 1.38 -1.80
C TYR A 89 -26.48 -0.14 -1.61
N TYR A 90 -25.98 -0.61 -0.46
CA TYR A 90 -25.81 -2.03 -0.17
C TYR A 90 -26.33 -2.38 1.24
N ALA A 91 -27.58 -2.05 1.49
CA ALA A 91 -28.23 -2.16 2.80
C ALA A 91 -28.13 -3.53 3.49
N PRO A 92 -28.20 -4.71 2.81
CA PRO A 92 -28.04 -6.00 3.48
C PRO A 92 -26.64 -6.23 4.06
N VAL A 93 -25.63 -5.49 3.59
CA VAL A 93 -24.21 -5.62 3.96
C VAL A 93 -23.74 -4.48 4.84
N ALA A 94 -24.08 -3.25 4.53
CA ALA A 94 -23.63 -2.06 5.27
C ALA A 94 -24.74 -1.35 6.05
N GLY A 95 -26.00 -1.74 5.86
CA GLY A 95 -27.15 -1.16 6.54
C GLY A 95 -27.62 -1.97 7.75
N THR A 96 -28.80 -1.59 8.28
CA THR A 96 -29.38 -2.12 9.52
C THR A 96 -29.72 -3.62 9.50
N ARG A 97 -29.77 -4.24 8.31
CA ARG A 97 -29.94 -5.68 8.17
C ARG A 97 -28.66 -6.48 8.43
N ASN A 98 -27.49 -5.84 8.53
CA ASN A 98 -26.25 -6.56 8.79
C ASN A 98 -26.29 -7.31 10.14
N GLY A 99 -25.70 -8.50 10.19
CA GLY A 99 -25.67 -9.33 11.40
C GLY A 99 -24.88 -8.71 12.56
N TRP A 100 -23.92 -7.82 12.29
CA TRP A 100 -23.20 -7.03 13.28
C TRP A 100 -24.04 -5.87 13.85
N LEU A 101 -25.29 -5.72 13.41
CA LEU A 101 -26.31 -4.84 13.96
C LEU A 101 -27.55 -5.63 14.43
N GLY A 102 -27.43 -6.96 14.54
CA GLY A 102 -28.52 -7.85 14.95
C GLY A 102 -29.48 -8.24 13.82
N GLY A 103 -29.18 -7.90 12.58
CA GLY A 103 -30.03 -8.18 11.43
C GLY A 103 -29.79 -9.56 10.81
N ASP A 104 -30.63 -9.88 9.82
CA ASP A 104 -30.67 -11.17 9.10
C ASP A 104 -29.83 -11.19 7.80
N GLY A 105 -29.19 -10.06 7.44
CA GLY A 105 -28.35 -9.91 6.26
C GLY A 105 -26.96 -10.50 6.45
N ASP A 106 -25.94 -9.88 5.78
CA ASP A 106 -24.54 -10.31 5.86
C ASP A 106 -24.06 -10.32 7.32
N GLY A 107 -23.40 -11.37 7.72
CA GLY A 107 -22.86 -11.53 9.08
C GLY A 107 -21.37 -11.90 9.06
N TRP A 108 -20.67 -11.63 7.95
CA TRP A 108 -19.29 -12.01 7.80
C TRP A 108 -18.37 -10.78 7.69
N GLU A 109 -17.43 -10.73 6.73
CA GLU A 109 -16.37 -9.73 6.68
C GLU A 109 -16.77 -8.37 6.10
N ARG A 110 -17.83 -8.31 5.26
CA ARG A 110 -18.10 -7.14 4.41
C ARG A 110 -18.49 -5.89 5.19
N GLY A 111 -19.34 -6.02 6.20
CA GLY A 111 -19.66 -4.90 7.10
C GLY A 111 -18.43 -4.39 7.84
N PRO A 112 -17.67 -5.26 8.53
CA PRO A 112 -16.39 -4.90 9.15
C PRO A 112 -15.37 -4.27 8.18
N TYR A 113 -15.24 -4.74 6.94
CA TYR A 113 -14.39 -4.14 5.93
C TYR A 113 -14.77 -2.70 5.59
N TRP A 114 -16.07 -2.44 5.42
CA TRP A 114 -16.52 -1.06 5.21
C TRP A 114 -16.16 -0.16 6.39
N LEU A 115 -16.35 -0.63 7.61
CA LEU A 115 -16.00 0.10 8.83
C LEU A 115 -14.49 0.34 8.98
N ASP A 116 -13.66 -0.61 8.53
CA ASP A 116 -12.20 -0.49 8.57
C ASP A 116 -11.66 0.69 7.73
N GLY A 117 -12.48 1.18 6.79
CA GLY A 117 -12.24 2.43 6.06
C GLY A 117 -13.09 3.62 6.54
N LEU A 118 -14.34 3.38 6.96
CA LEU A 118 -15.25 4.44 7.40
C LEU A 118 -14.79 5.09 8.71
N VAL A 119 -14.31 4.29 9.68
CA VAL A 119 -13.82 4.81 10.97
C VAL A 119 -12.67 5.78 10.78
N PRO A 120 -11.56 5.44 10.12
CA PRO A 120 -10.49 6.40 9.94
C PRO A 120 -10.94 7.61 9.11
N LEU A 121 -11.77 7.46 8.09
CA LEU A 121 -12.31 8.58 7.34
C LEU A 121 -13.08 9.55 8.23
N ALA A 122 -13.98 9.03 9.08
CA ALA A 122 -14.83 9.82 9.97
C ALA A 122 -14.05 10.67 10.97
N TYR A 123 -12.97 10.11 11.52
CA TYR A 123 -12.15 10.80 12.53
C TYR A 123 -11.04 11.67 11.93
N ILE A 124 -10.51 11.33 10.76
CA ILE A 124 -9.58 12.19 10.03
C ILE A 124 -10.29 13.46 9.56
N LEU A 125 -11.49 13.35 8.97
CA LEU A 125 -12.30 14.50 8.56
C LEU A 125 -12.98 15.21 9.73
N ASP A 126 -13.02 14.60 10.91
CA ASP A 126 -13.79 15.06 12.08
C ASP A 126 -15.28 15.24 11.79
N ASP A 127 -15.83 14.37 10.94
CA ASP A 127 -17.14 14.49 10.37
C ASP A 127 -18.25 13.90 11.28
N PRO A 128 -19.22 14.69 11.74
CA PRO A 128 -20.26 14.22 12.66
C PRO A 128 -21.22 13.20 12.04
N ASP A 129 -21.50 13.30 10.74
CA ASP A 129 -22.44 12.42 10.05
C ASP A 129 -21.83 11.03 9.85
N LEU A 130 -20.57 10.97 9.45
CA LEU A 130 -19.83 9.70 9.35
C LEU A 130 -19.65 9.05 10.74
N LYS A 131 -19.35 9.82 11.77
CA LYS A 131 -19.26 9.31 13.16
C LYS A 131 -20.61 8.76 13.62
N ALA A 132 -21.73 9.38 13.22
CA ALA A 132 -23.06 8.88 13.53
C ALA A 132 -23.34 7.52 12.85
N LYS A 133 -22.83 7.28 11.63
CA LYS A 133 -22.91 5.96 10.96
C LYS A 133 -22.03 4.90 11.62
N VAL A 134 -20.87 5.24 12.15
CA VAL A 134 -19.97 4.33 12.89
C VAL A 134 -20.57 3.87 14.23
N ARG A 135 -21.17 4.80 14.98
CA ARG A 135 -21.62 4.56 16.38
C ARG A 135 -22.49 3.32 16.58
N PRO A 136 -23.51 3.01 15.76
CA PRO A 136 -24.35 1.83 15.97
C PRO A 136 -23.57 0.51 15.97
N TRP A 137 -22.55 0.37 15.13
CA TRP A 137 -21.73 -0.82 15.02
C TRP A 137 -20.84 -1.05 16.25
N ILE A 138 -20.22 0.02 16.73
CA ILE A 138 -19.43 -0.02 17.97
C ILE A 138 -20.32 -0.35 19.17
N GLU A 139 -21.45 0.36 19.31
CA GLU A 139 -22.40 0.14 20.42
C GLU A 139 -23.04 -1.25 20.37
N TRP A 140 -23.30 -1.82 19.19
CA TRP A 140 -23.75 -3.20 19.07
C TRP A 140 -22.72 -4.16 19.64
N SER A 141 -21.48 -4.06 19.22
CA SER A 141 -20.38 -4.94 19.71
C SER A 141 -20.22 -4.84 21.21
N LEU A 142 -20.21 -3.60 21.78
CA LEU A 142 -20.07 -3.35 23.19
C LEU A 142 -21.23 -3.86 24.05
N LYS A 143 -22.47 -3.86 23.53
CA LYS A 143 -23.69 -4.23 24.29
C LYS A 143 -24.07 -5.70 24.14
N ASN A 144 -23.60 -6.38 23.09
CA ASN A 144 -24.01 -7.74 22.78
C ASN A 144 -22.87 -8.76 22.91
N GLN A 145 -21.81 -8.41 23.64
CA GLN A 145 -20.82 -9.39 24.05
C GLN A 145 -21.45 -10.39 25.00
N ALA A 146 -21.24 -11.68 24.77
CA ALA A 146 -21.75 -12.74 25.63
C ALA A 146 -20.96 -12.87 26.95
N ASP A 147 -21.54 -13.50 27.96
CA ASP A 147 -20.93 -13.65 29.28
C ASP A 147 -19.61 -14.46 29.26
N ASP A 148 -19.42 -15.31 28.26
CA ASP A 148 -18.18 -16.07 28.00
C ASP A 148 -17.10 -15.26 27.26
N GLY A 149 -17.36 -14.00 26.93
CA GLY A 149 -16.45 -13.12 26.20
C GLY A 149 -16.62 -13.16 24.67
N TYR A 150 -17.44 -14.08 24.12
CA TYR A 150 -17.71 -14.08 22.68
C TYR A 150 -18.30 -12.73 22.23
N PHE A 151 -17.79 -12.17 21.12
CA PHE A 151 -18.45 -11.09 20.41
C PHE A 151 -18.51 -11.41 18.91
N GLY A 152 -19.46 -10.82 18.22
CA GLY A 152 -19.64 -11.07 16.79
C GLY A 152 -21.04 -10.72 16.30
N PRO A 153 -21.35 -11.09 15.06
CA PRO A 153 -22.72 -10.90 14.55
C PRO A 153 -23.71 -11.76 15.31
N VAL A 154 -24.99 -11.38 15.24
CA VAL A 154 -26.04 -12.16 15.86
C VAL A 154 -26.02 -13.62 15.41
N LEU A 155 -26.18 -14.53 16.37
CA LEU A 155 -26.28 -15.98 16.11
C LEU A 155 -27.74 -16.38 16.10
N PHE A 156 -28.17 -17.15 15.08
CA PHE A 156 -29.51 -17.67 14.97
C PHE A 156 -29.54 -19.16 15.28
N HIS A 157 -30.63 -19.66 15.87
CA HIS A 157 -30.87 -21.10 16.00
C HIS A 157 -31.05 -21.79 14.65
N LYS A 158 -31.54 -21.04 13.66
CA LYS A 158 -31.67 -21.45 12.27
C LYS A 158 -31.23 -20.29 11.41
N GLU A 159 -30.19 -20.51 10.61
CA GLU A 159 -29.69 -19.50 9.69
C GLU A 159 -30.80 -18.99 8.75
N PRO A 160 -30.84 -17.68 8.45
CA PRO A 160 -31.76 -17.12 7.47
C PRO A 160 -31.64 -17.82 6.11
N ALA A 161 -32.72 -17.79 5.32
CA ALA A 161 -32.66 -18.29 3.96
C ALA A 161 -31.59 -17.54 3.16
N PRO A 162 -30.79 -18.24 2.32
CA PRO A 162 -29.76 -17.60 1.54
C PRO A 162 -30.36 -16.63 0.52
N GLU A 163 -29.90 -15.39 0.54
CA GLU A 163 -30.21 -14.38 -0.47
C GLU A 163 -29.08 -14.29 -1.51
N PRO A 164 -29.39 -14.00 -2.79
CA PRO A 164 -28.38 -13.72 -3.79
C PRO A 164 -27.48 -12.55 -3.35
N GLY A 165 -26.16 -12.72 -3.53
CA GLY A 165 -25.18 -11.68 -3.19
C GLY A 165 -24.75 -11.64 -1.72
N LEU A 166 -25.36 -12.43 -0.81
CA LEU A 166 -24.92 -12.55 0.58
C LEU A 166 -24.02 -13.78 0.77
N GLN A 167 -23.03 -13.64 1.65
CA GLN A 167 -22.16 -14.74 2.02
C GLN A 167 -22.85 -15.70 2.99
N LYS A 168 -22.61 -17.00 2.79
CA LYS A 168 -23.19 -18.10 3.61
C LYS A 168 -22.20 -18.65 4.62
N THR A 169 -21.15 -17.92 4.94
CA THR A 169 -20.10 -18.38 5.84
C THR A 169 -20.57 -18.37 7.29
N PRO A 170 -20.13 -19.35 8.12
CA PRO A 170 -20.55 -19.40 9.52
C PRO A 170 -20.27 -18.11 10.28
N ARG A 171 -21.26 -17.60 11.01
CA ARG A 171 -21.15 -16.38 11.81
C ARG A 171 -20.15 -16.51 12.97
N ARG A 172 -19.79 -17.72 13.36
CA ARG A 172 -18.76 -18.02 14.37
C ARG A 172 -17.33 -17.95 13.84
N ASP A 173 -17.13 -17.82 12.52
CA ASP A 173 -15.80 -17.75 11.91
C ASP A 173 -14.92 -16.72 12.60
N TRP A 174 -13.65 -17.06 12.81
CA TRP A 174 -12.68 -16.20 13.44
C TRP A 174 -12.33 -14.97 12.58
N TRP A 175 -12.32 -15.15 11.26
CA TRP A 175 -11.84 -14.12 10.33
C TRP A 175 -12.59 -12.77 10.41
N PRO A 176 -13.92 -12.68 10.37
CA PRO A 176 -14.60 -11.39 10.43
C PRO A 176 -14.35 -10.62 11.74
N LYS A 177 -14.08 -11.36 12.82
CA LYS A 177 -13.74 -10.78 14.12
C LYS A 177 -12.38 -10.10 14.10
N MET A 178 -11.41 -10.65 13.37
CA MET A 178 -10.10 -10.01 13.19
C MET A 178 -10.23 -8.64 12.54
N VAL A 179 -11.12 -8.50 11.54
CA VAL A 179 -11.39 -7.21 10.90
C VAL A 179 -12.09 -6.25 11.89
N MET A 180 -13.11 -6.73 12.61
CA MET A 180 -13.82 -5.89 13.57
C MET A 180 -12.93 -5.47 14.76
N LEU A 181 -11.97 -6.28 15.16
CA LEU A 181 -10.97 -5.91 16.16
C LEU A 181 -10.08 -4.75 15.69
N LYS A 182 -9.69 -4.71 14.41
CA LYS A 182 -8.99 -3.54 13.84
C LYS A 182 -9.87 -2.29 13.87
N VAL A 183 -11.16 -2.41 13.54
CA VAL A 183 -12.13 -1.32 13.65
C VAL A 183 -12.22 -0.77 15.07
N LEU A 184 -12.32 -1.66 16.05
CA LEU A 184 -12.37 -1.28 17.48
C LEU A 184 -11.07 -0.62 17.95
N GLN A 185 -9.92 -1.12 17.50
CA GLN A 185 -8.61 -0.51 17.76
C GLN A 185 -8.55 0.93 17.23
N GLN A 186 -8.96 1.16 15.98
CA GLN A 186 -9.02 2.48 15.38
C GLN A 186 -9.98 3.42 16.13
N TYR A 187 -11.16 2.91 16.50
CA TYR A 187 -12.11 3.66 17.30
C TYR A 187 -11.54 4.08 18.65
N TYR A 188 -10.87 3.15 19.36
CA TYR A 188 -10.17 3.48 20.60
C TYR A 188 -9.07 4.52 20.40
N SER A 189 -8.27 4.37 19.33
CA SER A 189 -7.20 5.33 19.01
C SER A 189 -7.72 6.76 18.85
N ALA A 190 -8.93 6.91 18.29
CA ALA A 190 -9.56 8.22 18.08
C ALA A 190 -10.29 8.77 19.31
N THR A 191 -10.81 7.90 20.18
CA THR A 191 -11.77 8.30 21.23
C THR A 191 -11.29 8.07 22.66
N GLY A 192 -10.37 7.11 22.86
CA GLY A 192 -9.96 6.66 24.18
C GLY A 192 -11.04 5.89 24.96
N ASP A 193 -12.08 5.36 24.29
CA ASP A 193 -13.19 4.64 24.91
C ASP A 193 -12.73 3.33 25.57
N LYS A 194 -12.58 3.33 26.87
CA LYS A 194 -12.05 2.21 27.65
C LYS A 194 -12.93 0.95 27.62
N ARG A 195 -14.21 1.06 27.22
CA ARG A 195 -15.09 -0.10 27.05
C ARG A 195 -14.56 -1.05 25.98
N VAL A 196 -13.87 -0.51 24.96
CA VAL A 196 -13.20 -1.31 23.92
C VAL A 196 -12.11 -2.20 24.52
N ILE A 197 -11.31 -1.68 25.44
CA ILE A 197 -10.24 -2.45 26.10
C ILE A 197 -10.83 -3.64 26.86
N GLN A 198 -11.93 -3.40 27.60
CA GLN A 198 -12.60 -4.48 28.35
C GLN A 198 -13.15 -5.54 27.40
N LEU A 199 -13.92 -5.13 26.36
CA LEU A 199 -14.47 -6.05 25.36
C LEU A 199 -13.37 -6.92 24.73
N MET A 200 -12.28 -6.31 24.30
CA MET A 200 -11.17 -7.03 23.66
C MET A 200 -10.48 -7.99 24.62
N THR A 201 -10.29 -7.60 25.88
CA THR A 201 -9.69 -8.45 26.91
C THR A 201 -10.54 -9.70 27.13
N ASP A 202 -11.85 -9.54 27.31
CA ASP A 202 -12.78 -10.65 27.52
C ASP A 202 -12.83 -11.57 26.27
N TYR A 203 -12.85 -10.96 25.07
CA TYR A 203 -12.83 -11.75 23.82
C TYR A 203 -11.52 -12.52 23.65
N PHE A 204 -10.37 -11.96 23.98
CA PHE A 204 -9.11 -12.69 23.83
C PHE A 204 -8.94 -13.80 24.88
N HIS A 205 -9.56 -13.69 26.05
CA HIS A 205 -9.72 -14.83 26.95
C HIS A 205 -10.56 -15.95 26.31
N TYR A 206 -11.74 -15.59 25.76
CA TYR A 206 -12.57 -16.51 25.01
C TYR A 206 -11.77 -17.18 23.85
N GLN A 207 -11.02 -16.40 23.09
CA GLN A 207 -10.23 -16.92 21.97
C GLN A 207 -9.14 -17.88 22.46
N LEU A 208 -8.41 -17.58 23.51
CA LEU A 208 -7.38 -18.44 24.09
C LEU A 208 -7.97 -19.78 24.55
N GLU A 209 -9.14 -19.77 25.18
CA GLU A 209 -9.83 -20.98 25.66
C GLU A 209 -10.31 -21.85 24.51
N HIS A 210 -10.82 -21.26 23.42
CA HIS A 210 -11.50 -22.02 22.37
C HIS A 210 -10.62 -22.42 21.18
N LEU A 211 -9.51 -21.71 20.90
CA LEU A 211 -8.62 -22.03 19.79
C LEU A 211 -8.02 -23.45 19.82
N PRO A 212 -7.74 -24.08 20.96
CA PRO A 212 -7.25 -25.46 20.98
C PRO A 212 -8.22 -26.48 20.39
N GLU A 213 -9.54 -26.29 20.57
CA GLU A 213 -10.58 -27.20 20.07
C GLU A 213 -11.20 -26.72 18.74
N THR A 214 -11.17 -25.41 18.49
CA THR A 214 -11.67 -24.78 17.27
C THR A 214 -10.57 -23.93 16.64
N PRO A 215 -9.56 -24.54 15.98
CA PRO A 215 -8.42 -23.82 15.43
C PRO A 215 -8.84 -22.80 14.36
N LEU A 216 -7.90 -21.92 13.97
CA LEU A 216 -8.17 -20.80 13.07
C LEU A 216 -8.83 -21.22 11.75
N ASP A 217 -8.53 -22.41 11.23
CA ASP A 217 -9.10 -22.96 10.00
C ASP A 217 -10.39 -23.78 10.19
N ASN A 218 -10.92 -23.84 11.40
CA ASN A 218 -12.10 -24.68 11.72
C ASN A 218 -13.36 -24.31 10.93
N TRP A 219 -13.60 -23.00 10.76
CA TRP A 219 -14.79 -22.49 10.09
C TRP A 219 -14.54 -22.16 8.62
N SER A 220 -13.44 -21.50 8.35
CA SER A 220 -12.91 -21.23 7.02
C SER A 220 -11.39 -21.14 7.08
N PHE A 221 -10.73 -21.39 5.96
CA PHE A 221 -9.27 -21.25 5.87
C PHE A 221 -8.81 -19.78 5.92
N TRP A 222 -9.71 -18.80 5.82
CA TRP A 222 -9.38 -17.39 5.77
C TRP A 222 -8.67 -16.92 7.04
N ALA A 223 -9.17 -17.26 8.22
CA ALA A 223 -8.58 -16.85 9.47
C ALA A 223 -7.16 -17.42 9.65
N ASN A 224 -6.92 -18.66 9.23
CA ASN A 224 -5.60 -19.27 9.26
C ASN A 224 -4.61 -18.54 8.31
N ARG A 225 -5.04 -18.13 7.11
CA ARG A 225 -4.17 -17.39 6.16
C ARG A 225 -3.87 -15.97 6.60
N ARG A 226 -4.76 -15.37 7.39
CA ARG A 226 -4.77 -13.95 7.78
C ARG A 226 -4.52 -13.72 9.28
N GLY A 227 -3.95 -14.72 9.97
CA GLY A 227 -3.70 -14.65 11.41
C GLY A 227 -2.85 -13.47 11.88
N GLY A 228 -2.05 -12.88 10.98
CA GLY A 228 -1.31 -11.65 11.25
C GLY A 228 -2.18 -10.46 11.64
N ASP A 229 -3.41 -10.35 11.10
CA ASP A 229 -4.36 -9.31 11.50
C ASP A 229 -4.83 -9.47 12.95
N ASN A 230 -5.03 -10.71 13.39
CA ASN A 230 -5.36 -11.01 14.78
C ASN A 230 -4.18 -10.70 15.72
N LEU A 231 -3.00 -11.21 15.36
CA LEU A 231 -1.77 -11.10 16.14
C LEU A 231 -1.40 -9.63 16.39
N MET A 232 -1.55 -8.78 15.39
CA MET A 232 -1.29 -7.34 15.50
C MET A 232 -2.13 -6.70 16.62
N VAL A 233 -3.42 -6.99 16.68
CA VAL A 233 -4.33 -6.41 17.68
C VAL A 233 -4.08 -7.01 19.07
N VAL A 234 -3.68 -8.27 19.15
CA VAL A 234 -3.26 -8.91 20.43
C VAL A 234 -2.04 -8.16 21.01
N TYR A 235 -1.02 -7.88 20.22
CA TYR A 235 0.15 -7.11 20.69
C TYR A 235 -0.21 -5.65 21.03
N TRP A 236 -1.09 -5.03 20.23
CA TRP A 236 -1.58 -3.70 20.56
C TRP A 236 -2.26 -3.67 21.95
N LEU A 237 -3.14 -4.63 22.24
CA LEU A 237 -3.79 -4.71 23.55
C LEU A 237 -2.80 -5.03 24.68
N TYR A 238 -1.82 -5.91 24.41
CA TYR A 238 -0.74 -6.17 25.37
C TYR A 238 0.05 -4.89 25.72
N ASN A 239 0.35 -4.06 24.75
CA ASN A 239 1.06 -2.80 24.97
C ASN A 239 0.26 -1.83 25.87
N ILE A 240 -1.06 -1.89 25.84
CA ILE A 240 -1.93 -1.08 26.68
C ILE A 240 -2.07 -1.69 28.09
N THR A 241 -2.41 -2.98 28.18
CA THR A 241 -2.82 -3.62 29.44
C THR A 241 -1.65 -4.26 30.19
N GLY A 242 -0.70 -4.86 29.49
CA GLY A 242 0.39 -5.66 30.05
C GLY A 242 -0.03 -7.08 30.46
N GLU A 243 -1.23 -7.53 30.07
CA GLU A 243 -1.78 -8.84 30.42
C GLU A 243 -1.02 -9.98 29.72
N LYS A 244 -0.33 -10.82 30.51
CA LYS A 244 0.60 -11.83 29.98
C LYS A 244 -0.05 -12.92 29.15
N PHE A 245 -1.32 -13.25 29.40
CA PHE A 245 -2.05 -14.24 28.61
C PHE A 245 -2.12 -13.89 27.13
N LEU A 246 -2.04 -12.58 26.79
CA LEU A 246 -2.01 -12.11 25.40
C LEU A 246 -0.75 -12.58 24.66
N LEU A 247 0.39 -12.75 25.34
CA LEU A 247 1.60 -13.33 24.73
C LEU A 247 1.46 -14.84 24.51
N GLU A 248 0.72 -15.53 25.36
CA GLU A 248 0.39 -16.95 25.18
C GLU A 248 -0.56 -17.14 24.00
N LEU A 249 -1.59 -16.29 23.94
CA LEU A 249 -2.52 -16.25 22.80
C LEU A 249 -1.79 -15.96 21.48
N ALA A 250 -0.87 -15.00 21.48
CA ALA A 250 -0.07 -14.65 20.32
C ALA A 250 0.74 -15.84 19.78
N ASN A 251 1.39 -16.61 20.68
CA ASN A 251 2.09 -17.83 20.32
C ASN A 251 1.15 -18.89 19.72
N LEU A 252 -0.06 -19.02 20.26
CA LEU A 252 -1.04 -19.98 19.76
C LEU A 252 -1.55 -19.57 18.38
N ILE A 253 -1.86 -18.30 18.18
CA ILE A 253 -2.28 -17.75 16.88
C ILE A 253 -1.17 -17.94 15.82
N HIS A 254 0.07 -17.58 16.14
CA HIS A 254 1.20 -17.80 15.22
C HIS A 254 1.34 -19.26 14.81
N LYS A 255 1.28 -20.20 15.75
CA LYS A 255 1.37 -21.64 15.48
C LYS A 255 0.23 -22.17 14.63
N GLN A 256 -0.96 -21.58 14.72
CA GLN A 256 -2.12 -21.97 13.93
C GLN A 256 -2.25 -21.20 12.62
N THR A 257 -1.50 -20.10 12.45
CA THR A 257 -1.44 -19.36 11.20
C THR A 257 -0.68 -20.18 10.15
N PHE A 258 -1.04 -19.99 8.89
CA PHE A 258 -0.34 -20.61 7.78
C PHE A 258 1.16 -20.27 7.86
N PRO A 259 2.08 -21.23 7.63
CA PRO A 259 3.49 -21.08 7.90
C PRO A 259 4.19 -20.17 6.86
N TRP A 260 3.84 -18.89 6.85
CA TRP A 260 4.31 -17.93 5.87
C TRP A 260 5.85 -17.83 5.83
N THR A 261 6.51 -17.90 6.97
CA THR A 261 7.98 -17.82 7.05
C THR A 261 8.63 -18.96 6.26
N GLU A 262 8.21 -20.20 6.49
CA GLU A 262 8.75 -21.39 5.81
C GLU A 262 8.40 -21.36 4.32
N ILE A 263 7.18 -20.93 3.99
CA ILE A 263 6.73 -20.80 2.60
C ILE A 263 7.60 -19.77 1.86
N PHE A 264 7.86 -18.62 2.44
CA PHE A 264 8.66 -17.58 1.79
C PHE A 264 10.14 -17.96 1.64
N LEU A 265 10.68 -18.77 2.54
CA LEU A 265 12.04 -19.27 2.45
C LEU A 265 12.22 -20.44 1.48
N ASN A 266 11.13 -21.13 1.15
CA ASN A 266 11.20 -22.28 0.24
C ASN A 266 11.37 -21.82 -1.20
N GLU A 267 12.47 -22.20 -1.84
CA GLU A 267 12.81 -21.84 -3.23
C GLU A 267 11.77 -22.32 -4.25
N ASN A 268 11.07 -23.42 -3.95
CA ASN A 268 10.09 -24.02 -4.84
C ASN A 268 8.63 -23.67 -4.50
N CYS A 269 8.39 -22.78 -3.56
CA CYS A 269 7.02 -22.47 -3.13
C CYS A 269 6.20 -21.78 -4.24
N TYR A 270 6.87 -21.11 -5.15
CA TYR A 270 6.25 -20.43 -6.28
C TYR A 270 6.18 -21.27 -7.54
N GLU A 271 6.68 -22.50 -7.55
CA GLU A 271 6.47 -23.46 -8.63
C GLU A 271 5.08 -24.07 -8.52
N GLY A 272 4.24 -23.79 -9.48
CA GLY A 272 2.87 -24.27 -9.51
C GLY A 272 2.67 -25.60 -10.25
N PRO A 273 1.48 -26.18 -10.14
CA PRO A 273 1.04 -27.24 -11.04
C PRO A 273 0.96 -26.74 -12.48
N ASP A 274 0.77 -27.66 -13.40
CA ASP A 274 0.44 -27.29 -14.78
C ASP A 274 -0.85 -26.47 -14.80
N LEU A 275 -0.73 -25.20 -15.14
CA LEU A 275 -1.82 -24.24 -15.19
C LEU A 275 -2.34 -24.04 -16.62
N THR A 276 -2.11 -24.98 -17.52
CA THR A 276 -2.63 -24.90 -18.91
C THR A 276 -4.15 -24.75 -18.95
N HIS A 277 -4.85 -25.17 -17.91
CA HIS A 277 -6.29 -24.92 -17.78
C HIS A 277 -6.65 -23.48 -17.42
N LEU A 278 -5.72 -22.69 -16.85
CA LEU A 278 -5.93 -21.25 -16.56
C LEU A 278 -5.63 -20.38 -17.78
N TYR A 279 -4.84 -20.91 -18.70
CA TYR A 279 -4.67 -20.37 -20.06
C TYR A 279 -5.09 -21.44 -21.07
N PRO A 280 -6.31 -21.93 -21.02
CA PRO A 280 -6.72 -23.10 -21.79
C PRO A 280 -6.65 -22.86 -23.26
N TYR A 281 -6.40 -21.76 -23.52
CA TYR A 281 -6.71 -21.32 -24.75
C TYR A 281 -5.55 -21.45 -25.59
N ASN A 282 -5.25 -22.39 -25.80
CA ASN A 282 -5.22 -21.99 -27.04
C ASN A 282 -4.81 -20.64 -27.26
N VAL A 283 -4.20 -20.03 -26.35
CA VAL A 283 -3.25 -19.05 -26.71
C VAL A 283 -2.31 -19.77 -27.66
N SER A 284 -2.92 -20.32 -28.49
CA SER A 284 -2.67 -21.10 -29.62
C SER A 284 -1.36 -20.71 -30.21
N ASP A 285 -1.00 -21.42 -31.12
CA ASP A 285 0.01 -21.19 -32.15
C ASP A 285 0.30 -19.72 -32.50
N LYS A 286 -0.64 -18.80 -32.24
CA LYS A 286 -0.51 -17.38 -32.49
C LYS A 286 0.12 -16.59 -31.33
N TYR A 287 0.01 -17.08 -30.09
CA TYR A 287 0.49 -16.44 -28.88
C TYR A 287 1.01 -17.48 -27.87
N PRO A 288 2.12 -18.15 -28.16
CA PRO A 288 2.67 -19.10 -27.22
C PRO A 288 3.18 -18.35 -25.98
N PHE A 289 2.50 -18.44 -24.83
CA PHE A 289 3.19 -18.32 -23.58
C PHE A 289 4.25 -19.42 -23.58
N ASN A 290 5.51 -19.03 -23.43
CA ASN A 290 6.54 -20.04 -23.40
C ASN A 290 6.37 -20.91 -22.14
N ALA A 291 6.81 -22.16 -22.19
CA ALA A 291 6.67 -23.10 -21.09
C ALA A 291 7.34 -22.62 -19.79
N GLU A 292 8.27 -21.68 -19.85
CA GLU A 292 8.91 -21.05 -18.70
C GLU A 292 7.99 -20.03 -18.03
N MET A 293 7.25 -19.23 -18.80
CA MET A 293 6.22 -18.35 -18.24
C MET A 293 5.12 -19.15 -17.55
N ILE A 294 4.65 -20.24 -18.18
CA ILE A 294 3.66 -21.13 -17.58
C ILE A 294 4.19 -21.77 -16.29
N ARG A 295 5.45 -22.20 -16.25
CA ARG A 295 6.07 -22.75 -15.03
C ARG A 295 6.25 -21.74 -13.91
N ARG A 296 6.31 -20.45 -14.21
CA ARG A 296 6.39 -19.35 -13.23
C ARG A 296 5.03 -18.95 -12.65
N LEU A 297 3.94 -19.51 -13.15
CA LEU A 297 2.60 -19.31 -12.62
C LEU A 297 2.39 -20.25 -11.45
N CYS A 298 2.69 -19.80 -10.28
CA CYS A 298 2.99 -20.66 -9.16
C CYS A 298 1.84 -20.78 -8.20
N VAL A 299 1.02 -21.81 -8.30
CA VAL A 299 0.04 -22.09 -7.26
C VAL A 299 -0.04 -23.59 -6.97
N LYS A 300 0.79 -24.08 -6.07
CA LYS A 300 0.66 -25.48 -5.58
C LYS A 300 -0.59 -25.70 -4.77
N GLN A 301 -1.06 -24.64 -4.09
CA GLN A 301 -2.29 -24.67 -3.29
C GLN A 301 -3.01 -23.33 -3.51
N LEU A 302 -4.03 -23.33 -4.33
CA LEU A 302 -4.76 -22.14 -4.76
C LEU A 302 -5.16 -21.21 -3.61
N GLN A 303 -5.76 -21.75 -2.54
CA GLN A 303 -6.19 -20.97 -1.38
C GLN A 303 -5.03 -20.37 -0.57
N SER A 304 -3.85 -21.00 -0.60
CA SER A 304 -2.67 -20.52 0.12
C SER A 304 -2.06 -19.30 -0.57
N PHE A 305 -2.09 -19.28 -1.89
CA PHE A 305 -1.55 -18.22 -2.72
C PHE A 305 -2.63 -17.37 -3.38
N HIS A 306 -3.80 -17.38 -2.83
CA HIS A 306 -4.82 -16.39 -3.16
C HIS A 306 -4.23 -14.99 -2.93
N CYS A 307 -4.37 -14.10 -3.90
CA CYS A 307 -3.67 -12.82 -3.95
C CYS A 307 -3.91 -11.95 -2.69
N VAL A 308 -5.14 -11.93 -2.16
CA VAL A 308 -5.47 -11.19 -0.93
C VAL A 308 -4.90 -11.88 0.31
N ASN A 309 -4.90 -13.23 0.35
CA ASN A 309 -4.28 -13.96 1.47
C ASN A 309 -2.79 -13.67 1.55
N LEU A 310 -2.11 -13.56 0.40
CA LEU A 310 -0.70 -13.15 0.35
C LEU A 310 -0.53 -11.72 0.83
N ALA A 311 -1.36 -10.78 0.34
CA ALA A 311 -1.30 -9.37 0.74
C ALA A 311 -1.44 -9.19 2.27
N GLN A 312 -2.31 -9.97 2.90
CA GLN A 312 -2.51 -9.95 4.35
C GLN A 312 -1.49 -10.78 5.13
N GLY A 313 -1.12 -11.95 4.58
CA GLY A 313 -0.20 -12.87 5.24
C GLY A 313 1.25 -12.40 5.28
N ILE A 314 1.67 -11.59 4.30
CA ILE A 314 3.07 -11.17 4.17
C ILE A 314 3.60 -10.38 5.37
N LYS A 315 2.71 -9.72 6.13
CA LYS A 315 3.10 -9.00 7.35
C LYS A 315 3.26 -9.89 8.57
N GLU A 316 2.66 -11.09 8.58
CA GLU A 316 2.60 -11.93 9.78
C GLU A 316 3.98 -12.25 10.38
N PRO A 317 5.00 -12.66 9.60
CA PRO A 317 6.33 -12.92 10.15
C PRO A 317 6.93 -11.69 10.84
N ILE A 318 6.74 -10.50 10.29
CA ILE A 318 7.24 -9.25 10.89
C ILE A 318 6.45 -8.87 12.14
N ILE A 319 5.15 -9.15 12.19
CA ILE A 319 4.37 -8.90 13.39
C ILE A 319 4.83 -9.84 14.51
N TYR A 320 5.07 -11.13 14.23
CA TYR A 320 5.56 -12.08 15.22
C TYR A 320 7.01 -11.81 15.64
N TYR A 321 7.85 -11.26 14.75
CA TYR A 321 9.21 -10.80 15.06
C TYR A 321 9.28 -9.90 16.31
N GLN A 322 8.21 -9.21 16.65
CA GLN A 322 8.17 -8.37 17.85
C GLN A 322 8.28 -9.21 19.12
N GLN A 323 7.74 -10.44 19.16
CA GLN A 323 7.84 -11.33 20.31
C GLN A 323 9.02 -12.29 20.23
N ASP A 324 9.39 -12.73 19.04
CA ASP A 324 10.54 -13.58 18.75
C ASP A 324 11.47 -12.88 17.75
N PRO A 325 12.47 -12.09 18.21
CA PRO A 325 13.25 -11.24 17.33
C PRO A 325 14.32 -12.01 16.53
N ASP A 326 13.94 -13.13 15.87
CA ASP A 326 14.81 -13.87 14.97
C ASP A 326 14.87 -13.15 13.61
N PRO A 327 16.08 -12.81 13.11
CA PRO A 327 16.25 -12.21 11.78
C PRO A 327 15.66 -13.03 10.62
N VAL A 328 15.38 -14.31 10.82
CA VAL A 328 14.77 -15.18 9.80
C VAL A 328 13.43 -14.65 9.29
N TYR A 329 12.62 -14.04 10.16
CA TYR A 329 11.34 -13.45 9.77
C TYR A 329 11.50 -12.28 8.80
N ILE A 330 12.49 -11.41 9.06
CA ILE A 330 12.81 -10.28 8.16
C ILE A 330 13.34 -10.80 6.82
N GLN A 331 14.22 -11.81 6.84
CA GLN A 331 14.79 -12.42 5.63
C GLN A 331 13.68 -13.06 4.78
N ALA A 332 12.75 -13.80 5.41
CA ALA A 332 11.62 -14.43 4.74
C ALA A 332 10.76 -13.40 3.99
N VAL A 333 10.39 -12.31 4.66
CA VAL A 333 9.56 -11.26 4.05
C VAL A 333 10.30 -10.52 2.93
N LYS A 334 11.57 -10.19 3.11
CA LYS A 334 12.38 -9.58 2.03
C LYS A 334 12.50 -10.50 0.82
N LYS A 335 12.72 -11.79 1.04
CA LYS A 335 12.73 -12.79 -0.04
C LYS A 335 11.37 -12.86 -0.73
N ALA A 336 10.27 -12.88 0.03
CA ALA A 336 8.91 -12.89 -0.52
C ALA A 336 8.66 -11.70 -1.46
N PHE A 337 9.00 -10.48 -1.06
CA PHE A 337 8.87 -9.30 -1.93
C PHE A 337 9.74 -9.39 -3.18
N SER A 338 10.95 -9.92 -3.07
CA SER A 338 11.84 -10.16 -4.22
C SER A 338 11.25 -11.16 -5.20
N ASP A 339 10.78 -12.30 -4.70
CA ASP A 339 10.20 -13.38 -5.52
C ASP A 339 8.88 -12.94 -6.17
N ILE A 340 8.01 -12.27 -5.41
CA ILE A 340 6.76 -11.72 -5.95
C ILE A 340 7.05 -10.76 -7.09
N LYS A 341 8.02 -9.86 -6.92
CA LYS A 341 8.42 -8.92 -7.98
C LYS A 341 8.97 -9.66 -9.20
N GLU A 342 9.78 -10.68 -9.00
CA GLU A 342 10.41 -11.44 -10.09
C GLU A 342 9.39 -12.26 -10.88
N PHE A 343 8.47 -12.96 -10.19
CA PHE A 343 7.57 -13.94 -10.82
C PHE A 343 6.19 -13.38 -11.18
N HIS A 344 5.71 -12.38 -10.45
CA HIS A 344 4.35 -11.84 -10.58
C HIS A 344 4.28 -10.32 -10.65
N GLY A 345 5.39 -9.60 -10.42
CA GLY A 345 5.40 -8.14 -10.30
C GLY A 345 4.94 -7.41 -11.54
N GLN A 346 4.34 -6.24 -11.32
CA GLN A 346 3.92 -5.31 -12.36
C GLN A 346 4.41 -3.87 -12.03
N PRO A 347 4.52 -2.97 -13.04
CA PRO A 347 5.18 -1.67 -12.87
C PRO A 347 4.63 -0.80 -11.76
N GLN A 348 3.31 -0.80 -11.53
CA GLN A 348 2.62 0.03 -10.54
C GLN A 348 2.80 -0.44 -9.08
N GLY A 349 3.70 -1.39 -8.85
CA GLY A 349 4.02 -1.88 -7.51
C GLY A 349 3.18 -3.07 -7.03
N MET A 350 2.24 -3.54 -7.83
CA MET A 350 1.42 -4.72 -7.53
C MET A 350 1.97 -5.98 -8.19
N TYR A 351 1.25 -7.07 -8.04
CA TYR A 351 1.51 -8.37 -8.63
C TYR A 351 0.24 -8.92 -9.31
N GLY A 352 0.43 -9.69 -10.38
CA GLY A 352 -0.64 -10.40 -11.07
C GLY A 352 -1.28 -11.45 -10.15
N GLY A 353 -2.57 -11.27 -9.89
CA GLY A 353 -3.37 -12.14 -9.05
C GLY A 353 -4.85 -11.91 -9.30
N ASP A 354 -5.43 -12.74 -10.17
CA ASP A 354 -6.86 -12.83 -10.46
C ASP A 354 -7.44 -14.03 -9.68
N GLU A 355 -7.54 -13.87 -8.39
CA GLU A 355 -7.71 -14.82 -7.29
C GLU A 355 -6.36 -15.53 -6.97
N PRO A 356 -5.82 -16.51 -7.73
CA PRO A 356 -4.47 -16.98 -7.50
C PRO A 356 -3.42 -16.04 -8.06
N LEU A 357 -2.17 -16.16 -7.59
CA LEU A 357 -1.03 -15.56 -8.25
C LEU A 357 -0.92 -16.09 -9.68
N HIS A 358 -0.78 -15.19 -10.65
CA HIS A 358 -0.99 -15.57 -12.06
C HIS A 358 0.11 -15.10 -13.02
N GLY A 359 1.29 -14.78 -12.51
CA GLY A 359 2.43 -14.33 -13.32
C GLY A 359 2.48 -12.82 -13.51
N LYS A 360 3.41 -12.39 -14.36
CA LYS A 360 3.72 -10.97 -14.58
C LYS A 360 3.31 -10.42 -15.94
N ASN A 361 2.44 -11.13 -16.67
CA ASN A 361 1.92 -10.61 -17.93
C ASN A 361 1.11 -9.33 -17.65
N PRO A 362 1.30 -8.24 -18.43
CA PRO A 362 0.65 -6.96 -18.16
C PRO A 362 -0.89 -6.97 -18.29
N THR A 363 -1.47 -8.04 -18.82
CA THR A 363 -2.93 -8.24 -18.90
C THR A 363 -3.48 -9.09 -17.76
N GLN A 364 -2.64 -9.56 -16.81
CA GLN A 364 -3.13 -10.26 -15.63
C GLN A 364 -3.92 -9.34 -14.72
N GLY A 365 -4.99 -9.91 -14.13
CA GLY A 365 -5.81 -9.20 -13.17
C GLY A 365 -5.07 -8.89 -11.86
N ILE A 366 -5.41 -7.78 -11.26
CA ILE A 366 -4.97 -7.37 -9.91
C ILE A 366 -6.21 -7.03 -9.12
N GLU A 367 -6.52 -7.83 -8.13
CA GLU A 367 -7.68 -7.63 -7.29
C GLU A 367 -7.53 -6.40 -6.39
N LEU A 368 -8.57 -5.57 -6.30
CA LEU A 368 -8.56 -4.35 -5.48
C LEU A 368 -8.35 -4.63 -3.98
N CYS A 369 -8.87 -5.75 -3.46
CA CYS A 369 -8.58 -6.14 -2.08
C CYS A 369 -7.07 -6.34 -1.86
N SER A 370 -6.35 -6.94 -2.81
CA SER A 370 -4.90 -7.10 -2.71
C SER A 370 -4.18 -5.76 -2.64
N VAL A 371 -4.65 -4.75 -3.37
CA VAL A 371 -4.07 -3.40 -3.36
C VAL A 371 -4.14 -2.80 -1.95
N VAL A 372 -5.32 -2.72 -1.36
CA VAL A 372 -5.50 -2.05 -0.07
C VAL A 372 -4.94 -2.86 1.11
N GLU A 373 -4.99 -4.18 1.03
CA GLU A 373 -4.42 -5.05 2.08
C GLU A 373 -2.89 -5.10 2.03
N LEU A 374 -2.29 -5.03 0.84
CA LEU A 374 -0.83 -4.91 0.74
C LEU A 374 -0.34 -3.56 1.25
N MET A 375 -1.07 -2.47 0.97
CA MET A 375 -0.76 -1.16 1.55
C MET A 375 -0.75 -1.24 3.07
N PHE A 376 -1.80 -1.79 3.68
CA PHE A 376 -1.88 -1.95 5.14
C PHE A 376 -0.76 -2.84 5.71
N SER A 377 -0.38 -3.89 4.99
CA SER A 377 0.76 -4.74 5.37
C SER A 377 2.09 -3.98 5.34
N LEU A 378 2.32 -3.16 4.30
CA LEU A 378 3.53 -2.34 4.17
C LEU A 378 3.63 -1.26 5.26
N GLU A 379 2.51 -0.66 5.66
CA GLU A 379 2.42 0.30 6.78
C GLU A 379 2.91 -0.34 8.10
N ASN A 380 2.41 -1.54 8.41
CA ASN A 380 2.83 -2.29 9.60
C ASN A 380 4.29 -2.73 9.55
N ILE A 381 4.73 -3.27 8.42
CA ILE A 381 6.12 -3.71 8.23
C ILE A 381 7.09 -2.52 8.38
N LEU A 382 6.75 -1.36 7.81
CA LEU A 382 7.53 -0.14 7.94
C LEU A 382 7.66 0.30 9.41
N ALA A 383 6.56 0.38 10.14
CA ALA A 383 6.55 0.81 11.54
C ALA A 383 7.41 -0.11 12.43
N ILE A 384 7.38 -1.43 12.19
CA ILE A 384 8.08 -2.44 12.99
C ILE A 384 9.56 -2.54 12.62
N THR A 385 9.90 -2.45 11.32
CA THR A 385 11.28 -2.67 10.86
C THR A 385 12.08 -1.38 10.69
N GLY A 386 11.41 -0.27 10.40
CA GLY A 386 12.05 0.99 10.01
C GLY A 386 12.70 0.97 8.63
N ASP A 387 12.49 -0.08 7.84
CA ASP A 387 13.12 -0.21 6.52
C ASP A 387 12.31 0.54 5.47
N ILE A 388 12.90 1.64 4.97
CA ILE A 388 12.23 2.57 4.05
C ILE A 388 11.91 1.99 2.67
N GLN A 389 12.44 0.82 2.31
CA GLN A 389 12.03 0.14 1.08
C GLN A 389 10.52 -0.16 1.07
N PHE A 390 9.93 -0.39 2.25
CA PHE A 390 8.50 -0.65 2.39
C PHE A 390 7.67 0.64 2.27
N ALA A 391 8.21 1.79 2.71
CA ALA A 391 7.60 3.08 2.45
C ALA A 391 7.59 3.42 0.95
N GLU A 392 8.69 3.12 0.24
CA GLU A 392 8.79 3.33 -1.20
C GLU A 392 7.81 2.47 -1.99
N HIS A 393 7.65 1.21 -1.58
CA HIS A 393 6.68 0.30 -2.19
C HIS A 393 5.24 0.75 -1.90
N LEU A 394 4.93 1.14 -0.66
CA LEU A 394 3.63 1.70 -0.27
C LEU A 394 3.27 2.93 -1.10
N GLU A 395 4.19 3.88 -1.22
CA GLU A 395 4.02 5.10 -2.02
C GLU A 395 3.74 4.78 -3.49
N LYS A 396 4.47 3.82 -4.06
CA LYS A 396 4.27 3.38 -5.44
C LYS A 396 2.86 2.82 -5.67
N ILE A 397 2.35 2.00 -4.76
CA ILE A 397 0.98 1.47 -4.84
C ILE A 397 -0.06 2.60 -4.67
N ALA A 398 0.12 3.44 -3.66
CA ALA A 398 -0.83 4.49 -3.31
C ALA A 398 -1.05 5.50 -4.44
N TYR A 399 0.00 5.87 -5.18
CA TYR A 399 -0.09 6.87 -6.24
C TYR A 399 -0.31 6.29 -7.64
N ASN A 400 -0.32 4.97 -7.78
CA ASN A 400 -0.56 4.33 -9.08
C ASN A 400 -1.75 3.36 -9.02
N ALA A 401 -1.63 2.22 -8.36
CA ALA A 401 -2.62 1.16 -8.39
C ALA A 401 -3.94 1.55 -7.71
N LEU A 402 -3.89 2.23 -6.55
CA LEU A 402 -5.09 2.57 -5.77
C LEU A 402 -6.07 3.48 -6.54
N PRO A 403 -5.68 4.67 -7.07
CA PRO A 403 -6.60 5.54 -7.77
C PRO A 403 -7.05 4.99 -9.13
N ALA A 404 -6.26 4.11 -9.75
CA ALA A 404 -6.55 3.57 -11.08
C ALA A 404 -7.78 2.65 -11.10
N GLN A 405 -8.10 1.97 -10.00
CA GLN A 405 -9.12 0.93 -9.93
C GLN A 405 -10.48 1.43 -9.44
N ILE A 406 -10.54 2.65 -8.94
CA ILE A 406 -11.74 3.27 -8.38
C ILE A 406 -12.14 4.44 -9.27
N LYS A 407 -13.43 4.58 -9.55
CA LYS A 407 -13.94 5.72 -10.32
C LYS A 407 -13.69 7.03 -9.58
N SER A 408 -13.44 8.11 -10.29
CA SER A 408 -13.05 9.41 -9.71
C SER A 408 -14.09 10.03 -8.77
N ASP A 409 -15.37 9.64 -8.87
CA ASP A 409 -16.45 10.02 -7.96
C ASP A 409 -16.61 9.08 -6.75
N PHE A 410 -15.82 8.01 -6.68
CA PHE A 410 -15.87 6.97 -5.66
C PHE A 410 -17.22 6.20 -5.59
N MET A 411 -17.98 6.18 -6.69
CA MET A 411 -19.30 5.52 -6.75
C MET A 411 -19.26 4.11 -7.34
N SER A 412 -18.14 3.71 -7.94
CA SER A 412 -17.93 2.37 -8.50
C SER A 412 -16.45 2.02 -8.57
N ARG A 413 -16.17 0.75 -8.79
CA ARG A 413 -14.81 0.21 -8.88
C ARG A 413 -14.75 -0.94 -9.89
N GLN A 414 -13.56 -1.22 -10.42
CA GLN A 414 -13.25 -2.49 -11.06
C GLN A 414 -12.93 -3.55 -10.01
N TYR A 415 -13.24 -4.81 -10.26
CA TYR A 415 -12.76 -5.92 -9.43
C TYR A 415 -11.29 -6.19 -9.70
N PHE A 416 -10.93 -6.40 -10.97
CA PHE A 416 -9.55 -6.47 -11.44
C PHE A 416 -9.14 -5.22 -12.23
N GLN A 417 -7.89 -4.82 -12.11
CA GLN A 417 -7.20 -3.93 -13.04
C GLN A 417 -6.01 -4.66 -13.65
N SER A 418 -5.47 -4.14 -14.76
CA SER A 418 -4.27 -4.66 -15.40
C SER A 418 -3.34 -3.52 -15.81
N ALA A 419 -2.03 -3.77 -15.94
CA ALA A 419 -1.06 -2.77 -16.40
C ALA A 419 -1.33 -2.36 -17.87
N ASN A 420 -1.77 -3.29 -18.70
CA ASN A 420 -2.23 -3.04 -20.05
C ASN A 420 -3.71 -3.46 -20.15
N GLN A 421 -4.61 -2.48 -20.17
CA GLN A 421 -6.04 -2.68 -20.36
C GLN A 421 -6.62 -1.57 -21.24
N VAL A 422 -7.31 -1.94 -22.31
CA VAL A 422 -7.80 -0.98 -23.31
C VAL A 422 -9.30 -1.08 -23.58
N MET A 423 -9.94 -2.11 -23.02
CA MET A 423 -11.40 -2.26 -23.04
C MET A 423 -11.85 -2.80 -21.70
N LEU A 424 -12.83 -2.15 -21.10
CA LEU A 424 -13.42 -2.54 -19.83
C LEU A 424 -14.88 -2.90 -20.09
N THR A 425 -15.06 -4.10 -20.61
CA THR A 425 -16.34 -4.59 -21.10
C THR A 425 -16.73 -5.87 -20.37
N ARG A 426 -17.99 -6.19 -20.41
CA ARG A 426 -18.45 -7.50 -19.92
C ARG A 426 -18.15 -8.57 -20.96
N TYR A 427 -17.05 -9.28 -20.74
CA TYR A 427 -16.53 -10.26 -21.68
C TYR A 427 -15.72 -11.35 -20.96
N ARG A 428 -15.51 -12.48 -21.56
CA ARG A 428 -14.64 -13.53 -21.04
C ARG A 428 -13.16 -13.20 -21.28
N HIS A 429 -12.48 -12.71 -20.23
CA HIS A 429 -11.12 -12.15 -20.34
C HIS A 429 -9.98 -13.11 -20.03
N ASN A 430 -10.23 -14.36 -19.69
CA ASN A 430 -9.25 -15.34 -19.25
C ASN A 430 -8.77 -15.20 -17.78
N PHE A 431 -9.58 -14.65 -16.92
CA PHE A 431 -9.32 -14.67 -15.49
C PHE A 431 -9.78 -16.00 -14.86
N TYR A 432 -9.23 -16.34 -13.70
CA TYR A 432 -9.47 -17.62 -13.04
C TYR A 432 -10.93 -17.86 -12.68
N GLU A 433 -11.58 -16.92 -12.01
CA GLU A 433 -12.97 -17.04 -11.50
C GLU A 433 -14.01 -16.44 -12.44
N GLU A 434 -13.68 -16.30 -13.69
CA GLU A 434 -14.51 -15.58 -14.65
C GLU A 434 -15.94 -16.12 -14.79
N ASP A 435 -16.12 -17.42 -14.74
CA ASP A 435 -17.46 -18.03 -14.84
C ASP A 435 -18.33 -17.63 -13.63
N ASN A 436 -17.72 -17.49 -12.42
CA ASN A 436 -18.39 -17.02 -11.22
C ASN A 436 -18.65 -15.50 -11.24
N HIS A 437 -17.79 -14.74 -11.91
CA HIS A 437 -17.89 -13.29 -12.01
C HIS A 437 -18.67 -12.82 -13.25
N GLY A 438 -19.11 -13.75 -14.09
CA GLY A 438 -19.91 -13.47 -15.29
C GLY A 438 -19.24 -12.54 -16.29
N GLY A 439 -17.91 -12.54 -16.34
CA GLY A 439 -17.10 -11.68 -17.21
C GLY A 439 -17.16 -10.19 -16.86
N SER A 440 -17.61 -9.82 -15.65
CA SER A 440 -17.81 -8.43 -15.23
C SER A 440 -16.61 -7.81 -14.52
N ASP A 441 -15.50 -8.52 -14.40
CA ASP A 441 -14.34 -8.18 -13.56
C ASP A 441 -13.70 -6.84 -13.87
N LEU A 442 -13.66 -6.47 -15.15
CA LEU A 442 -13.10 -5.18 -15.60
C LEU A 442 -14.13 -4.05 -15.61
N CYS A 443 -15.43 -4.35 -15.53
CA CYS A 443 -16.47 -3.34 -15.53
C CYS A 443 -16.50 -2.53 -14.24
N PHE A 444 -16.84 -1.26 -14.32
CA PHE A 444 -17.10 -0.42 -13.15
C PHE A 444 -18.53 -0.64 -12.63
N GLY A 445 -18.66 -1.11 -11.42
CA GLY A 445 -19.98 -1.33 -10.80
C GLY A 445 -19.89 -1.59 -9.31
N LEU A 446 -21.09 -1.62 -8.68
CA LEU A 446 -21.20 -1.94 -7.26
C LEU A 446 -20.91 -3.44 -7.01
N LEU A 447 -21.50 -4.31 -7.83
CA LEU A 447 -21.49 -5.77 -7.62
C LEU A 447 -20.73 -6.54 -8.70
N THR A 448 -20.05 -5.86 -9.63
CA THR A 448 -19.25 -6.49 -10.69
C THR A 448 -18.10 -7.30 -10.10
N GLY A 449 -17.69 -8.39 -10.76
CA GLY A 449 -16.74 -9.35 -10.21
C GLY A 449 -17.27 -9.96 -8.91
N TYR A 450 -16.52 -9.84 -7.80
CA TYR A 450 -16.95 -10.26 -6.48
C TYR A 450 -17.08 -9.05 -5.53
N PRO A 451 -18.12 -8.97 -4.68
CA PRO A 451 -18.41 -7.75 -3.92
C PRO A 451 -17.61 -7.56 -2.61
N CYS A 452 -16.57 -8.35 -2.34
CA CYS A 452 -15.66 -8.07 -1.22
C CYS A 452 -14.96 -6.71 -1.42
N CYS A 453 -14.49 -6.43 -2.63
CA CYS A 453 -13.72 -5.22 -2.94
C CYS A 453 -14.51 -3.92 -2.75
N VAL A 454 -15.83 -3.92 -3.03
CA VAL A 454 -16.66 -2.72 -2.79
C VAL A 454 -16.77 -2.39 -1.31
N CYS A 455 -16.56 -3.37 -0.44
CA CYS A 455 -16.53 -3.15 1.00
C CYS A 455 -15.13 -2.85 1.54
N ASN A 456 -14.08 -3.38 0.90
CA ASN A 456 -12.71 -3.28 1.39
C ASN A 456 -11.93 -2.07 0.87
N MET A 457 -12.29 -1.51 -0.29
CA MET A 457 -11.58 -0.39 -0.92
C MET A 457 -11.48 0.87 -0.06
N HIS A 458 -12.35 1.01 0.92
CA HIS A 458 -12.51 2.22 1.72
C HIS A 458 -11.33 2.49 2.65
N GLN A 459 -10.55 1.47 3.00
CA GLN A 459 -9.41 1.61 3.90
C GLN A 459 -8.18 2.27 3.26
N GLY A 460 -8.02 2.21 1.92
CA GLY A 460 -6.78 2.58 1.24
C GLY A 460 -6.31 4.00 1.57
N TRP A 461 -7.07 5.03 1.17
CA TRP A 461 -6.67 6.42 1.41
C TRP A 461 -6.67 6.84 2.89
N PRO A 462 -7.68 6.52 3.72
CA PRO A 462 -7.65 6.94 5.12
C PRO A 462 -6.49 6.35 5.92
N LYS A 463 -6.14 5.07 5.71
CA LYS A 463 -4.98 4.46 6.35
C LYS A 463 -3.67 5.03 5.81
N PHE A 464 -3.57 5.31 4.50
CA PHE A 464 -2.42 6.00 3.94
C PHE A 464 -2.20 7.37 4.61
N VAL A 465 -3.26 8.17 4.82
CA VAL A 465 -3.18 9.44 5.57
C VAL A 465 -2.67 9.21 6.99
N GLN A 466 -3.17 8.18 7.67
CA GLN A 466 -2.76 7.84 9.04
C GLN A 466 -1.26 7.54 9.15
N ASN A 467 -0.64 7.09 8.04
CA ASN A 467 0.75 6.65 7.99
C ASN A 467 1.70 7.63 7.25
N LEU A 468 1.29 8.89 7.02
CA LEU A 468 2.18 9.90 6.47
C LEU A 468 3.31 10.27 7.44
N PHE A 469 2.99 10.34 8.74
CA PHE A 469 3.90 10.67 9.82
C PHE A 469 3.87 9.62 10.93
N TYR A 470 5.02 9.46 11.58
CA TYR A 470 5.20 8.63 12.78
C TYR A 470 5.95 9.42 13.85
N SER A 471 5.78 9.05 15.11
CA SER A 471 6.72 9.42 16.15
C SER A 471 7.94 8.50 16.11
N THR A 472 9.12 9.05 16.36
CA THR A 472 10.33 8.25 16.54
C THR A 472 10.45 7.74 17.97
N ARG A 473 11.27 6.71 18.20
CA ARG A 473 11.49 6.14 19.54
C ARG A 473 12.06 7.17 20.54
N ASP A 474 12.79 8.16 20.08
CA ASP A 474 13.38 9.24 20.84
C ASP A 474 12.51 10.52 20.84
N ASN A 475 11.18 10.34 20.68
CA ASN A 475 10.18 11.40 20.72
C ASN A 475 10.40 12.51 19.67
N GLY A 476 10.90 12.16 18.50
CA GLY A 476 10.97 13.02 17.34
C GLY A 476 9.84 12.78 16.33
N ILE A 477 10.05 13.24 15.12
CA ILE A 477 9.10 13.18 14.00
C ILE A 477 9.72 12.42 12.84
N ALA A 478 8.96 11.52 12.19
CA ALA A 478 9.34 10.90 10.93
C ALA A 478 8.26 11.15 9.87
N ALA A 479 8.65 11.71 8.71
CA ALA A 479 7.82 11.89 7.52
C ALA A 479 8.32 10.93 6.44
N PHE A 480 7.50 9.92 6.11
CA PHE A 480 7.90 8.86 5.17
C PHE A 480 7.13 8.84 3.86
N MET A 481 5.88 9.23 3.85
CA MET A 481 5.10 9.49 2.65
C MET A 481 4.79 10.99 2.60
N TYR A 482 4.82 11.56 1.40
CA TYR A 482 4.67 13.00 1.21
C TYR A 482 3.34 13.31 0.53
N ALA A 483 2.52 14.12 1.21
CA ALA A 483 1.24 14.61 0.69
C ALA A 483 0.80 15.87 1.46
N PRO A 484 0.00 16.76 0.87
CA PRO A 484 -0.42 17.97 1.57
C PRO A 484 -1.24 17.63 2.81
N CYS A 485 -0.75 18.03 3.98
CA CYS A 485 -1.39 17.78 5.27
C CYS A 485 -0.82 18.67 6.39
N HIS A 486 -1.41 18.57 7.56
CA HIS A 486 -0.78 18.99 8.81
C HIS A 486 -0.94 17.93 9.89
N VAL A 487 0.04 17.81 10.76
CA VAL A 487 0.06 16.87 11.86
C VAL A 487 0.23 17.60 13.19
N ASN A 488 -0.61 17.23 14.16
CA ASN A 488 -0.49 17.65 15.56
C ASN A 488 0.06 16.49 16.36
N MET A 489 1.20 16.68 17.01
CA MET A 489 1.85 15.59 17.75
C MET A 489 2.67 16.12 18.92
N LEU A 490 3.08 15.20 19.78
CA LEU A 490 3.96 15.46 20.92
C LEU A 490 5.39 15.06 20.55
N VAL A 491 6.36 15.92 20.88
CA VAL A 491 7.79 15.66 20.74
C VAL A 491 8.52 15.86 22.05
N ALA A 492 9.79 15.47 22.12
CA ALA A 492 10.61 15.61 23.34
C ALA A 492 9.83 15.16 24.59
N ASP A 493 9.81 15.93 25.65
CA ASP A 493 9.09 15.64 26.89
C ASP A 493 7.62 16.09 26.79
N SER A 494 6.85 15.49 25.88
CA SER A 494 5.41 15.75 25.66
C SER A 494 5.09 17.20 25.25
N ILE A 495 5.97 17.84 24.51
CA ILE A 495 5.75 19.18 23.98
C ILE A 495 4.87 19.10 22.73
N PRO A 496 3.74 19.81 22.67
CA PRO A 496 2.89 19.83 21.50
C PRO A 496 3.51 20.64 20.35
N VAL A 497 3.53 20.06 19.17
CA VAL A 497 3.98 20.71 17.93
C VAL A 497 2.98 20.47 16.82
N THR A 498 2.94 21.40 15.86
CA THR A 498 2.23 21.24 14.59
C THR A 498 3.23 21.33 13.45
N VAL A 499 3.23 20.33 12.57
CA VAL A 499 3.97 20.37 11.31
C VAL A 499 3.00 20.51 10.16
N THR A 500 3.16 21.55 9.34
CA THR A 500 2.37 21.73 8.11
C THR A 500 3.22 21.38 6.91
N GLU A 501 2.75 20.40 6.13
CA GLU A 501 3.37 19.97 4.88
C GLU A 501 2.62 20.55 3.69
N LYS A 502 3.26 21.48 2.97
CA LYS A 502 2.74 22.08 1.73
C LYS A 502 3.46 21.49 0.52
N THR A 503 2.72 20.83 -0.35
CA THR A 503 3.28 20.20 -1.55
C THR A 503 2.21 19.95 -2.60
N LYS A 504 2.65 19.78 -3.86
CA LYS A 504 1.88 19.18 -4.95
C LYS A 504 2.35 17.75 -5.28
N TYR A 505 3.17 17.15 -4.40
CA TYR A 505 3.65 15.79 -4.54
C TYR A 505 2.44 14.83 -4.68
N PRO A 506 2.49 13.81 -5.53
CA PRO A 506 3.63 13.29 -6.32
C PRO A 506 3.85 13.99 -7.68
N PHE A 507 3.14 15.06 -8.00
CA PHE A 507 3.20 15.74 -9.30
C PHE A 507 4.26 16.86 -9.36
N ASP A 508 4.81 17.27 -8.21
CA ASP A 508 5.89 18.25 -8.07
C ASP A 508 7.00 17.73 -7.15
N GLU A 509 8.18 18.31 -7.29
CA GLU A 509 9.43 17.89 -6.66
C GLU A 509 9.68 18.56 -5.30
N THR A 510 8.86 19.54 -4.94
CA THR A 510 9.07 20.38 -3.76
C THR A 510 8.09 20.06 -2.64
N ILE A 511 8.63 19.84 -1.45
CA ILE A 511 7.89 19.62 -0.21
C ILE A 511 8.38 20.64 0.81
N ILE A 512 7.47 21.39 1.43
CA ILE A 512 7.78 22.43 2.41
C ILE A 512 7.12 22.04 3.73
N PHE A 513 7.94 21.80 4.74
CA PHE A 513 7.48 21.61 6.11
C PHE A 513 7.65 22.93 6.86
N THR A 514 6.61 23.37 7.56
CA THR A 514 6.66 24.47 8.52
C THR A 514 6.41 23.91 9.90
N ILE A 515 7.34 24.16 10.82
CA ILE A 515 7.25 23.69 12.21
C ILE A 515 6.71 24.81 13.07
N ASN A 516 5.61 24.58 13.78
CA ASN A 516 5.08 25.46 14.79
C ASN A 516 5.25 24.80 16.16
N CYS A 517 6.09 25.38 16.98
CA CYS A 517 6.46 24.86 18.30
C CYS A 517 6.85 26.00 19.24
N PRO A 518 6.90 25.79 20.57
CA PRO A 518 7.60 26.69 21.46
C PRO A 518 9.08 26.82 21.07
N ASP A 519 9.66 28.01 21.25
CA ASP A 519 11.05 28.27 20.88
C ASP A 519 12.06 27.43 21.69
N GLY A 520 13.11 26.96 21.01
CA GLY A 520 14.23 26.26 21.61
C GLY A 520 13.92 24.82 22.01
N ILE A 521 13.01 24.15 21.33
CA ILE A 521 12.71 22.72 21.57
C ILE A 521 13.55 21.81 20.67
N GLU A 522 14.36 20.97 21.29
CA GLU A 522 15.21 20.00 20.56
C GLU A 522 14.47 18.68 20.30
N PHE A 523 14.40 18.27 19.05
CA PHE A 523 13.93 16.95 18.63
C PHE A 523 14.45 16.57 17.23
N PRO A 524 14.58 15.27 16.90
CA PRO A 524 14.96 14.81 15.59
C PRO A 524 13.76 14.85 14.62
N LEU A 525 14.03 15.31 13.39
CA LEU A 525 13.14 15.17 12.24
C LEU A 525 13.76 14.20 11.23
N HIS A 526 13.08 13.10 10.95
CA HIS A 526 13.47 12.08 9.99
C HIS A 526 12.73 12.30 8.68
N LEU A 527 13.46 12.52 7.59
CA LEU A 527 12.91 12.67 6.23
C LEU A 527 13.36 11.50 5.37
N ARG A 528 12.44 10.78 4.74
CA ARG A 528 12.78 9.74 3.79
C ARG A 528 13.30 10.36 2.49
N ILE A 529 14.43 9.89 2.01
CA ILE A 529 14.94 10.20 0.67
C ILE A 529 14.74 8.96 -0.20
N PRO A 530 13.84 9.01 -1.20
CA PRO A 530 13.54 7.86 -2.05
C PRO A 530 14.75 7.35 -2.83
N GLU A 531 14.74 6.04 -3.18
CA GLU A 531 15.81 5.41 -3.97
C GLU A 531 15.96 6.04 -5.36
N TRP A 532 14.84 6.42 -5.99
CA TRP A 532 14.84 7.08 -7.30
C TRP A 532 15.43 8.50 -7.31
N CYS A 533 15.61 9.14 -6.15
CA CYS A 533 16.14 10.51 -6.06
C CYS A 533 17.61 10.52 -5.70
N SER A 534 18.49 10.67 -6.70
CA SER A 534 19.95 10.72 -6.50
C SER A 534 20.49 12.09 -6.10
N LYS A 535 19.71 13.16 -6.23
CA LYS A 535 20.14 14.56 -6.08
C LYS A 535 19.23 15.36 -5.13
N ALA A 536 18.84 14.74 -4.03
CA ALA A 536 18.00 15.41 -3.04
C ALA A 536 18.71 16.64 -2.42
N GLU A 537 17.95 17.68 -2.15
CA GLU A 537 18.43 18.88 -1.47
C GLU A 537 17.49 19.24 -0.32
N VAL A 538 18.05 19.48 0.85
CA VAL A 538 17.35 20.00 2.03
C VAL A 538 17.79 21.43 2.28
N ARG A 539 16.85 22.36 2.38
CA ARG A 539 17.07 23.74 2.80
C ARG A 539 16.41 23.99 4.14
N LEU A 540 17.09 24.72 4.99
CA LEU A 540 16.58 25.22 6.27
C LEU A 540 16.44 26.76 6.16
N ASN A 541 15.24 27.27 6.35
CA ASN A 541 14.95 28.70 6.22
C ASN A 541 15.49 29.34 4.93
N ASN A 542 15.31 28.62 3.80
CA ASN A 542 15.81 28.93 2.45
C ASN A 542 17.34 28.79 2.24
N GLU A 543 18.13 28.56 3.27
CA GLU A 543 19.56 28.29 3.11
C GLU A 543 19.81 26.81 2.84
N LYS A 544 20.72 26.49 1.91
CA LYS A 544 21.10 25.12 1.62
C LYS A 544 21.75 24.48 2.85
N PHE A 545 21.17 23.38 3.32
CA PHE A 545 21.56 22.73 4.57
C PHE A 545 22.23 21.37 4.35
N LEU A 546 21.59 20.45 3.59
CA LEU A 546 22.08 19.11 3.34
C LEU A 546 21.80 18.68 1.89
N THR A 547 22.60 17.71 1.40
CA THR A 547 22.38 16.98 0.13
C THR A 547 22.44 15.51 0.42
N PRO A 548 21.37 14.92 0.97
CA PRO A 548 21.36 13.51 1.34
C PRO A 548 21.33 12.61 0.10
N ALA A 549 21.92 11.42 0.23
CA ALA A 549 21.84 10.40 -0.79
C ALA A 549 20.43 9.79 -0.90
N GLY A 550 20.08 9.27 -2.07
CA GLY A 550 18.89 8.44 -2.24
C GLY A 550 18.92 7.18 -1.38
N LYS A 551 17.75 6.59 -1.11
CA LYS A 551 17.58 5.40 -0.28
C LYS A 551 18.11 5.58 1.16
N THR A 552 17.87 6.74 1.75
CA THR A 552 18.32 7.03 3.12
C THR A 552 17.22 7.73 3.93
N ILE A 553 17.41 7.76 5.25
CA ILE A 553 16.67 8.64 6.16
C ILE A 553 17.60 9.81 6.51
N CYS A 554 17.20 11.01 6.11
CA CYS A 554 17.89 12.24 6.48
C CYS A 554 17.40 12.68 7.87
N VAL A 555 18.27 12.58 8.88
CA VAL A 555 17.94 12.97 10.26
C VAL A 555 18.47 14.36 10.52
N ILE A 556 17.58 15.26 10.96
CA ILE A 556 17.90 16.63 11.34
C ILE A 556 17.59 16.77 12.83
N ASN A 557 18.60 16.66 13.68
CA ASN A 557 18.47 16.88 15.13
C ASN A 557 18.98 18.27 15.49
N ARG A 558 18.10 19.12 16.03
CA ARG A 558 18.44 20.49 16.42
C ARG A 558 17.37 21.10 17.34
N GLU A 559 17.70 22.25 17.92
CA GLU A 559 16.70 23.14 18.48
C GLU A 559 15.86 23.78 17.37
N TRP A 560 14.53 23.71 17.48
CA TRP A 560 13.55 24.26 16.57
C TRP A 560 12.91 25.50 17.14
N TYR A 561 12.59 26.43 16.27
CA TYR A 561 11.93 27.70 16.59
C TYR A 561 10.62 27.82 15.83
N ASP A 562 9.66 28.57 16.38
CA ASP A 562 8.36 28.76 15.73
C ASP A 562 8.50 29.34 14.33
N GLY A 563 7.87 28.69 13.35
CA GLY A 563 7.93 29.09 11.95
C GLY A 563 9.16 28.61 11.17
N ASP A 564 10.06 27.80 11.78
CA ASP A 564 11.16 27.18 11.04
C ASP A 564 10.65 26.38 9.84
N GLN A 565 11.29 26.55 8.69
CA GLN A 565 10.90 25.90 7.45
C GLN A 565 11.99 24.97 6.94
N ILE A 566 11.58 23.74 6.59
CA ILE A 566 12.40 22.79 5.86
C ILE A 566 11.81 22.67 4.46
N LYS A 567 12.63 22.96 3.44
CA LYS A 567 12.28 22.69 2.05
C LYS A 567 13.08 21.50 1.56
N LEU A 568 12.38 20.39 1.34
CA LEU A 568 12.91 19.19 0.71
C LEU A 568 12.62 19.26 -0.80
N ILE A 569 13.67 19.12 -1.61
CA ILE A 569 13.59 19.10 -3.06
C ILE A 569 14.05 17.71 -3.51
N LEU A 570 13.19 17.02 -4.23
CA LEU A 570 13.40 15.67 -4.76
C LEU A 570 13.33 15.70 -6.29
N PRO A 571 14.42 16.07 -7.00
CA PRO A 571 14.42 16.11 -8.47
C PRO A 571 14.00 14.77 -9.09
N MET A 572 13.03 14.81 -9.99
CA MET A 572 12.44 13.66 -10.64
C MET A 572 12.93 13.56 -12.09
N GLU A 573 13.82 12.63 -12.35
CA GLU A 573 14.30 12.30 -13.71
C GLU A 573 13.39 11.23 -14.32
N ILE A 574 13.30 11.18 -15.66
CA ILE A 574 12.63 10.08 -16.37
C ILE A 574 13.57 8.89 -16.35
N THR A 575 13.04 7.76 -15.88
CA THR A 575 13.72 6.47 -15.81
C THR A 575 12.87 5.36 -16.42
N PHE A 576 13.46 4.22 -16.66
CA PHE A 576 12.81 3.09 -17.30
C PHE A 576 13.06 1.81 -16.52
N SER A 577 12.00 1.02 -16.33
CA SER A 577 12.12 -0.37 -15.88
C SER A 577 11.77 -1.33 -17.01
N ARG A 578 12.39 -2.52 -16.98
CA ARG A 578 12.20 -3.57 -17.97
C ARG A 578 11.34 -4.69 -17.39
N TRP A 579 10.41 -5.15 -18.23
CA TRP A 579 9.39 -6.12 -17.85
C TRP A 579 9.30 -7.28 -18.86
N VAL A 580 8.13 -7.91 -18.92
CA VAL A 580 7.85 -9.05 -19.82
C VAL A 580 8.17 -8.70 -21.27
N GLU A 581 8.73 -9.67 -22.02
CA GLU A 581 9.14 -9.48 -23.43
C GLU A 581 10.06 -8.27 -23.63
N ASN A 582 10.85 -7.93 -22.61
CA ASN A 582 11.73 -6.77 -22.61
C ASN A 582 11.02 -5.41 -22.82
N SER A 583 9.72 -5.37 -22.52
CA SER A 583 8.91 -4.15 -22.55
C SER A 583 9.45 -3.08 -21.58
N VAL A 584 9.00 -1.85 -21.77
CA VAL A 584 9.45 -0.70 -20.98
C VAL A 584 8.27 -0.05 -20.29
N ALA A 585 8.38 0.20 -18.99
CA ALA A 585 7.56 1.16 -18.27
C ALA A 585 8.34 2.46 -18.06
N VAL A 586 7.65 3.60 -18.22
CA VAL A 586 8.20 4.95 -18.03
C VAL A 586 7.89 5.41 -16.63
N GLU A 587 8.92 5.84 -15.90
CA GLU A 587 8.82 6.25 -14.50
C GLU A 587 9.34 7.67 -14.32
N ARG A 588 8.73 8.45 -13.41
CA ARG A 588 9.25 9.74 -12.96
C ARG A 588 8.86 9.99 -11.50
N GLY A 589 9.84 9.99 -10.62
CA GLY A 589 9.57 9.97 -9.18
C GLY A 589 8.81 8.71 -8.78
N PRO A 590 7.76 8.78 -7.95
CA PRO A 590 6.95 7.62 -7.56
C PRO A 590 5.93 7.20 -8.62
N LEU A 591 5.73 8.02 -9.68
CA LEU A 591 4.69 7.82 -10.67
C LEU A 591 5.16 6.94 -11.84
N ILE A 592 4.29 6.03 -12.24
CA ILE A 592 4.35 5.28 -13.48
C ILE A 592 3.50 6.00 -14.52
N TYR A 593 3.97 6.05 -15.76
CA TYR A 593 3.27 6.73 -16.85
C TYR A 593 2.74 5.73 -17.86
N SER A 594 1.50 5.93 -18.27
CA SER A 594 0.78 5.09 -19.22
C SER A 594 0.31 5.92 -20.42
N LEU A 595 0.10 5.28 -21.56
CA LEU A 595 -0.48 5.91 -22.73
C LEU A 595 -1.83 6.54 -22.37
N ARG A 596 -2.00 7.83 -22.70
CA ARG A 596 -3.30 8.48 -22.61
C ARG A 596 -4.22 7.95 -23.70
N ILE A 597 -5.32 7.34 -23.29
CA ILE A 597 -6.38 6.85 -24.18
C ILE A 597 -7.65 7.55 -23.74
N PHE A 598 -8.35 8.26 -24.66
CA PHE A 598 -9.65 8.84 -24.34
C PHE A 598 -10.71 7.75 -24.22
N GLU A 599 -11.63 7.96 -23.30
CA GLU A 599 -12.55 6.97 -22.77
C GLU A 599 -13.99 7.30 -23.18
N GLU A 600 -14.68 6.32 -23.78
CA GLU A 600 -16.12 6.33 -23.98
C GLU A 600 -16.79 5.47 -22.91
N TRP A 601 -17.59 6.09 -22.05
CA TRP A 601 -18.31 5.43 -20.97
C TRP A 601 -19.74 5.13 -21.35
N SER A 602 -20.21 3.90 -21.12
CA SER A 602 -21.59 3.48 -21.36
C SER A 602 -22.15 2.66 -20.20
N THR A 603 -23.30 3.10 -19.65
CA THR A 603 -24.01 2.35 -18.62
C THR A 603 -24.80 1.20 -19.21
N LYS A 604 -24.69 0.03 -18.59
CA LYS A 604 -25.38 -1.22 -18.95
C LYS A 604 -26.17 -1.75 -17.75
N ASN A 605 -27.20 -2.52 -18.03
CA ASN A 605 -27.92 -3.29 -17.00
C ASN A 605 -28.57 -4.51 -17.66
N ASP A 606 -28.01 -5.68 -17.40
CA ASP A 606 -28.50 -6.93 -17.98
C ASP A 606 -29.61 -7.59 -17.14
N GLY A 607 -29.99 -6.95 -16.02
CA GLY A 607 -31.06 -7.43 -15.14
C GLY A 607 -30.67 -8.65 -14.31
N ASP A 608 -29.38 -8.92 -14.17
CA ASP A 608 -28.84 -10.04 -13.38
C ASP A 608 -28.27 -9.57 -12.02
N ARG A 609 -27.60 -10.50 -11.31
CA ARG A 609 -27.06 -10.28 -9.94
C ARG A 609 -26.02 -9.17 -9.83
N PHE A 610 -25.42 -8.75 -10.93
CA PHE A 610 -24.35 -7.74 -10.93
C PHE A 610 -24.92 -6.30 -10.93
N GLY A 611 -26.22 -6.17 -11.23
CA GLY A 611 -26.89 -4.86 -11.29
C GLY A 611 -26.37 -3.95 -12.40
N PRO A 612 -26.59 -2.64 -12.30
CA PRO A 612 -26.04 -1.68 -13.26
C PRO A 612 -24.52 -1.62 -13.17
N TYR A 613 -23.86 -1.50 -14.35
CA TYR A 613 -22.41 -1.36 -14.47
C TYR A 613 -22.06 -0.46 -15.65
N GLU A 614 -20.83 0.00 -15.70
CA GLU A 614 -20.31 0.83 -16.78
C GLU A 614 -19.20 0.07 -17.54
N GLU A 615 -19.32 0.08 -18.85
CA GLU A 615 -18.27 -0.31 -19.78
C GLU A 615 -17.51 0.91 -20.25
N VAL A 616 -16.20 0.72 -20.54
CA VAL A 616 -15.34 1.78 -21.07
C VAL A 616 -14.61 1.27 -22.30
N ARG A 617 -14.70 2.03 -23.39
CA ARG A 617 -14.08 1.72 -24.68
C ARG A 617 -13.11 2.80 -25.12
N PRO A 618 -12.05 2.45 -25.86
CA PRO A 618 -11.08 3.43 -26.34
C PRO A 618 -11.65 4.25 -27.50
N LEU A 619 -11.36 5.53 -27.50
CA LEU A 619 -11.63 6.43 -28.63
C LEU A 619 -10.39 6.65 -29.51
N ASP A 620 -9.21 6.25 -29.04
CA ASP A 620 -7.93 6.41 -29.71
C ASP A 620 -7.27 5.06 -30.00
N PRO A 621 -6.32 5.01 -30.96
CA PRO A 621 -5.40 3.88 -31.09
C PRO A 621 -4.61 3.67 -29.80
N TRP A 622 -4.31 2.41 -29.47
CA TRP A 622 -3.62 2.04 -28.22
C TRP A 622 -2.35 1.23 -28.46
N ASN A 623 -2.18 0.61 -29.61
CA ASN A 623 -1.15 -0.38 -29.92
C ASN A 623 0.19 0.25 -30.34
N TYR A 624 0.72 1.15 -29.49
CA TYR A 624 1.98 1.84 -29.71
C TYR A 624 3.18 1.14 -29.06
N GLY A 625 4.32 1.16 -29.78
CA GLY A 625 5.64 0.90 -29.20
C GLY A 625 6.42 2.20 -29.03
N LEU A 626 7.29 2.25 -27.99
CA LEU A 626 8.19 3.39 -27.76
C LEU A 626 9.44 3.31 -28.64
N MET A 627 9.88 4.46 -29.15
CA MET A 627 11.09 4.54 -29.96
C MET A 627 12.34 4.21 -29.12
N GLU A 628 13.18 3.29 -29.58
CA GLU A 628 14.45 2.94 -28.95
C GLU A 628 15.38 4.17 -28.80
N SER A 629 15.38 5.04 -29.80
CA SER A 629 16.16 6.30 -29.78
C SER A 629 15.73 7.25 -28.67
N ALA A 630 14.41 7.33 -28.39
CA ALA A 630 13.91 8.15 -27.29
C ALA A 630 14.32 7.59 -25.91
N ILE A 631 14.28 6.26 -25.75
CA ILE A 631 14.72 5.60 -24.52
C ILE A 631 16.23 5.77 -24.29
N ALA A 632 17.03 5.72 -25.38
CA ALA A 632 18.47 5.87 -25.31
C ALA A 632 18.92 7.28 -24.89
N ASP A 633 18.12 8.31 -25.22
CA ASP A 633 18.34 9.71 -24.81
C ASP A 633 17.05 10.31 -24.22
N PRO A 634 16.74 10.04 -22.96
CA PRO A 634 15.50 10.52 -22.32
C PRO A 634 15.34 12.03 -22.29
N LEU A 635 16.46 12.77 -22.25
CA LEU A 635 16.44 14.25 -22.15
C LEU A 635 15.88 14.89 -23.42
N THR A 636 16.11 14.29 -24.58
CA THR A 636 15.59 14.78 -25.87
C THR A 636 14.35 14.01 -26.32
N GLY A 637 14.22 12.74 -25.94
CA GLY A 637 13.15 11.84 -26.35
C GLY A 637 11.84 12.02 -25.60
N PHE A 638 11.87 12.61 -24.40
CA PHE A 638 10.69 12.78 -23.54
C PHE A 638 10.60 14.21 -23.04
N LYS A 639 9.45 14.83 -23.22
CA LYS A 639 9.19 16.20 -22.77
C LYS A 639 8.14 16.22 -21.68
N VAL A 640 8.54 16.55 -20.44
CA VAL A 640 7.63 16.73 -19.31
C VAL A 640 6.90 18.05 -19.42
N ILE A 641 5.57 18.02 -19.28
CA ILE A 641 4.71 19.21 -19.32
C ILE A 641 3.87 19.23 -18.04
N LYS A 642 4.12 20.22 -17.18
CA LYS A 642 3.27 20.50 -16.02
C LYS A 642 2.07 21.32 -16.49
N ILE A 643 0.87 20.86 -16.17
CA ILE A 643 -0.38 21.53 -16.50
C ILE A 643 -0.70 22.47 -15.33
N GLU A 644 -0.78 23.78 -15.62
CA GLU A 644 -1.20 24.78 -14.64
C GLU A 644 -2.71 24.63 -14.40
N SER A 645 -3.07 23.77 -13.46
CA SER A 645 -4.43 23.60 -12.98
C SER A 645 -4.45 23.57 -11.45
N ASP A 646 -5.60 23.89 -10.87
CA ASP A 646 -5.84 23.64 -9.46
C ASP A 646 -5.97 22.11 -9.27
N ILE A 647 -4.97 21.52 -8.60
CA ILE A 647 -4.83 20.06 -8.48
C ILE A 647 -5.71 19.57 -7.32
N LEU A 648 -7.02 19.72 -7.41
CA LEU A 648 -7.92 19.22 -6.37
C LEU A 648 -8.39 17.79 -6.64
N HIS A 649 -8.62 17.42 -7.91
CA HIS A 649 -9.08 16.08 -8.31
C HIS A 649 -8.18 15.51 -9.41
N PRO A 650 -6.93 15.15 -9.10
CA PRO A 650 -5.92 14.83 -10.12
C PRO A 650 -6.14 13.49 -10.82
N TRP A 651 -6.90 12.57 -10.23
CA TRP A 651 -6.98 11.17 -10.64
C TRP A 651 -8.00 10.92 -11.75
N SER A 652 -7.88 11.67 -12.85
CA SER A 652 -8.68 11.46 -14.05
C SER A 652 -7.94 11.92 -15.30
N VAL A 653 -8.31 11.40 -16.48
CA VAL A 653 -7.72 11.78 -17.77
C VAL A 653 -7.88 13.29 -18.05
N LYS A 654 -9.00 13.87 -17.60
CA LYS A 654 -9.30 15.29 -17.83
C LYS A 654 -8.52 16.25 -16.93
N ASN A 655 -8.20 15.82 -15.72
CA ASN A 655 -7.60 16.67 -14.68
C ASN A 655 -6.15 16.30 -14.39
N THR A 656 -5.51 15.49 -15.24
CA THR A 656 -4.11 15.10 -15.02
C THR A 656 -3.23 16.36 -14.91
N PRO A 657 -2.43 16.49 -13.81
CA PRO A 657 -1.65 17.70 -13.60
C PRO A 657 -0.29 17.69 -14.33
N ILE A 658 0.06 16.56 -14.93
CA ILE A 658 1.35 16.38 -15.60
C ILE A 658 1.20 15.38 -16.76
N GLU A 659 1.84 15.68 -17.89
CA GLU A 659 1.95 14.76 -19.01
C GLU A 659 3.40 14.67 -19.51
N ILE A 660 3.73 13.58 -20.16
CA ILE A 660 4.99 13.38 -20.86
C ILE A 660 4.69 13.15 -22.33
N ARG A 661 5.31 13.93 -23.22
CA ARG A 661 5.22 13.76 -24.66
C ARG A 661 6.45 13.05 -25.18
N THR A 662 6.24 12.09 -26.06
CA THR A 662 7.30 11.33 -26.72
C THR A 662 6.81 10.83 -28.07
N ASN A 663 7.69 10.22 -28.86
CA ASN A 663 7.31 9.61 -30.13
C ASN A 663 7.13 8.09 -29.95
N GLY A 664 6.07 7.57 -30.55
CA GLY A 664 5.77 6.15 -30.67
C GLY A 664 5.44 5.75 -32.11
N LYS A 665 5.43 4.46 -32.37
CA LYS A 665 4.94 3.87 -33.62
C LYS A 665 3.81 2.90 -33.34
N ILE A 666 2.77 2.93 -34.17
CA ILE A 666 1.72 1.91 -34.17
C ILE A 666 2.32 0.56 -34.56
N ILE A 667 1.92 -0.50 -33.87
CA ILE A 667 2.25 -1.89 -34.16
C ILE A 667 0.99 -2.57 -34.69
N PRO A 668 0.79 -2.64 -36.02
CA PRO A 668 -0.47 -3.10 -36.60
C PRO A 668 -0.83 -4.55 -36.23
N ASP A 669 0.17 -5.40 -36.00
CA ASP A 669 -0.03 -6.82 -35.66
C ASP A 669 -0.37 -7.03 -34.18
N TRP A 670 -0.24 -6.00 -33.32
CA TRP A 670 -0.64 -6.06 -31.93
C TRP A 670 -2.14 -5.74 -31.82
N GLN A 671 -2.94 -6.78 -31.83
CA GLN A 671 -4.40 -6.73 -31.89
C GLN A 671 -5.01 -7.12 -30.53
N LEU A 672 -6.31 -6.88 -30.38
CA LEU A 672 -7.08 -7.37 -29.22
C LEU A 672 -7.16 -8.91 -29.24
N TYR A 673 -7.11 -9.48 -28.03
CA TYR A 673 -7.35 -10.87 -27.77
C TYR A 673 -8.26 -10.99 -26.52
N HIS A 674 -9.46 -11.54 -26.71
CA HIS A 674 -10.50 -11.56 -25.67
C HIS A 674 -10.78 -10.16 -25.08
N GLU A 675 -10.90 -9.16 -25.95
CA GLU A 675 -11.11 -7.74 -25.61
C GLU A 675 -10.02 -7.12 -24.71
N MET A 676 -8.88 -7.77 -24.56
CA MET A 676 -7.68 -7.27 -23.90
C MET A 676 -6.57 -7.04 -24.94
N PRO A 677 -5.54 -6.24 -24.64
CA PRO A 677 -4.34 -6.25 -25.48
C PRO A 677 -3.83 -7.68 -25.65
N GLY A 678 -3.59 -8.09 -26.88
CA GLY A 678 -2.99 -9.40 -27.16
C GLY A 678 -1.61 -9.52 -26.52
N PRO A 679 -0.96 -10.69 -26.61
CA PRO A 679 0.37 -10.89 -26.07
C PRO A 679 1.33 -9.80 -26.52
N LEU A 680 2.11 -9.34 -25.54
CA LEU A 680 3.03 -8.25 -25.73
C LEU A 680 4.06 -8.59 -26.81
N PRO A 681 4.17 -7.80 -27.88
CA PRO A 681 5.18 -8.04 -28.90
C PRO A 681 6.59 -7.97 -28.29
N ASN A 682 7.45 -8.91 -28.64
CA ASN A 682 8.83 -8.88 -28.22
C ASN A 682 9.50 -7.57 -28.69
N SER A 683 10.14 -6.86 -27.80
CA SER A 683 10.83 -5.59 -28.05
C SER A 683 12.12 -5.72 -28.85
N LEU A 684 12.39 -6.85 -29.47
CA LEU A 684 13.44 -6.96 -30.50
C LEU A 684 12.95 -6.26 -31.79
N PRO A 685 13.88 -5.70 -32.59
CA PRO A 685 13.51 -4.89 -33.75
C PRO A 685 12.56 -5.65 -34.68
N LEU A 686 11.33 -5.23 -34.66
CA LEU A 686 10.31 -5.76 -35.56
C LEU A 686 10.58 -5.20 -36.96
N GLY A 687 11.25 -5.96 -37.80
CA GLY A 687 11.56 -5.57 -39.18
C GLY A 687 10.36 -5.19 -40.04
N HIS A 688 9.14 -5.43 -39.55
CA HIS A 688 7.87 -5.13 -40.22
C HIS A 688 7.36 -3.70 -40.03
N LEU A 689 8.01 -2.87 -39.17
CA LEU A 689 7.57 -1.50 -38.87
C LEU A 689 8.31 -0.42 -39.69
N GLN A 690 9.09 -0.81 -40.67
CA GLN A 690 9.91 0.14 -41.49
C GLN A 690 9.07 1.22 -42.18
N ASP A 691 7.82 0.92 -42.51
CA ASP A 691 6.92 1.82 -43.25
C ASP A 691 6.03 2.68 -42.33
N SER A 692 6.00 2.45 -41.03
CA SER A 692 5.23 3.25 -40.09
C SER A 692 6.02 4.48 -39.62
N LEU A 693 5.47 5.67 -39.84
CA LEU A 693 6.07 6.92 -39.33
C LEU A 693 5.85 7.07 -37.84
N PRO A 694 6.85 7.58 -37.10
CA PRO A 694 6.64 7.94 -35.71
C PRO A 694 5.64 9.09 -35.57
N GLU A 695 4.80 9.04 -34.56
CA GLU A 695 3.88 10.12 -34.18
C GLU A 695 4.00 10.47 -32.71
N GLU A 696 3.65 11.71 -32.36
CA GLU A 696 3.67 12.15 -30.97
C GLU A 696 2.57 11.45 -30.18
N ILE A 697 2.95 10.78 -29.09
CA ILE A 697 2.04 10.18 -28.10
C ILE A 697 2.19 10.87 -26.76
N ILE A 698 1.14 10.81 -25.96
CA ILE A 698 1.09 11.44 -24.63
C ILE A 698 0.96 10.35 -23.58
N LEU A 699 1.83 10.44 -22.57
CA LEU A 699 1.80 9.59 -21.42
C LEU A 699 1.32 10.40 -20.21
N ILE A 700 0.46 9.81 -19.38
CA ILE A 700 -0.05 10.41 -18.15
C ILE A 700 0.14 9.45 -16.98
N PRO A 701 0.12 9.94 -15.71
CA PRO A 701 0.25 9.05 -14.57
C PRO A 701 -0.77 7.91 -14.59
N TYR A 702 -0.32 6.71 -14.27
CA TYR A 702 -1.12 5.47 -14.25
C TYR A 702 -2.45 5.64 -13.51
N GLY A 703 -2.42 6.29 -12.33
CA GLY A 703 -3.60 6.55 -11.52
C GLY A 703 -4.63 7.49 -12.15
N CYS A 704 -4.23 8.25 -13.20
CA CYS A 704 -5.11 9.21 -13.86
C CYS A 704 -5.95 8.62 -15.01
N THR A 705 -5.70 7.37 -15.43
CA THR A 705 -6.40 6.74 -16.54
C THR A 705 -7.04 5.40 -16.17
N LYS A 706 -8.15 5.07 -16.81
CA LYS A 706 -8.82 3.76 -16.67
C LYS A 706 -8.47 2.85 -17.85
N LEU A 707 -8.28 3.39 -19.06
CA LEU A 707 -7.72 2.69 -20.20
C LEU A 707 -6.24 3.05 -20.36
N ARG A 708 -5.36 2.05 -20.54
CA ARG A 708 -3.92 2.27 -20.50
C ARG A 708 -3.10 1.21 -21.21
N ILE A 709 -1.95 1.63 -21.70
CA ILE A 709 -0.77 0.81 -21.99
C ILE A 709 0.34 1.35 -21.09
N THR A 710 0.90 0.51 -20.26
CA THR A 710 1.95 0.85 -19.28
C THR A 710 3.27 0.15 -19.61
N GLU A 711 3.19 -1.09 -20.07
CA GLU A 711 4.31 -1.85 -20.56
C GLU A 711 4.32 -1.77 -22.07
N PHE A 712 5.26 -0.98 -22.61
CA PHE A 712 5.39 -0.71 -24.02
C PHE A 712 6.39 -1.63 -24.70
N PRO A 713 6.09 -2.23 -25.85
CA PRO A 713 7.11 -2.76 -26.74
C PRO A 713 8.09 -1.66 -27.17
N VAL A 714 9.34 -2.03 -27.45
CA VAL A 714 10.34 -1.08 -27.97
C VAL A 714 10.50 -1.29 -29.47
N VAL A 715 10.45 -0.20 -30.23
CA VAL A 715 10.53 -0.20 -31.70
C VAL A 715 11.66 0.70 -32.20
N LYS A 716 12.22 0.36 -33.37
CA LYS A 716 13.24 1.16 -34.05
C LYS A 716 12.65 2.21 -34.98
#